data_68ab83e246b5a0a515ae8dc2bfeac5ac
#
_entry.id   68ab83e246b5a0a515ae8dc2bfeac5ac
#
_cell.length_a   1.000
_cell.length_b   1.000
_cell.length_c   1.000
_cell.angle_alpha   90.00
_cell.angle_beta   90.00
_cell.angle_gamma   90.00
#
_symmetry.space_group_name_H-M   'P 1'
#
loop_
_entity.id
_entity.type
_entity.pdbx_description
1 polymer ?
#
loop_
_entity_poly.entity_id
_entity_poly.type
_entity_poly.pdbx_seq_one_letter_code
_entity_poly.pdbx_strand_id
1 'polypeptide(L)'
;MEKKYYKNIDLIRVVSCLIILFYHLNILKGGYLVVCTFFVLSGYLSVLSASNKEKFSFKEYYKNKFINLYLPVLIVSFISIALISIININWLNLKPETTSVLFGYNNYWQLNANLDYFTRHIDSPFMHLWYIAILLQFELVFPIIYILLKKIGDKLHKFIPVFITLMLGVISYLYFYNLCDKNIMIAYYDTFARSFSLLFGMSIGFIKIYYDSFTFKNISKIIFCIYLILLIIPTFIIEASSNYFVISILIVTLISCRLIEYGSLVITDKLTVFDKFIKFLSSISYEIYLIQYPIIFILQDIKIDNYIKIIITIVLTILLSYIIHLGIKFKENKLFNWIIRLIIILISLFGLYQYVVAKDHTAEMKELEKQLNKNAEMMKLKQEEYAKQLEEEKEAWELELKKLEDGVADLDEVVHKLHLVGVGDSVMLGAVTDLYREFPKGYFDAKESRTAWVVNNILKDLKANNMLGNPVVFGLGANGDCPEWCKLEILNTIEDRNIFWLTTTWNKGDYVNKNIKDFASKHDNVYVIDWESISKGHDEYFIADGIHLTEIGRESYSKAIYDSIKEAYIDEYNNKKDAIIKARDDENKKKISFYGNDLLLNAFDYIEKEFNNAKYVMNKDFNYELLKQELKEAIDNKTLDYNIVLVFDSSFKINNDEYNELIKLCKDHNIYILSNMDFKGAISIKFDNIDNYYMADKVHLTDEGNKALSNVLKESIKVE
;
A
#
# COMPACT_ATOMS: atom_id res chain seq x y z
N MET A 1 5.39 3.93 51.89
CA MET A 1 6.03 4.93 51.02
C MET A 1 4.95 5.62 50.20
N GLU A 2 4.77 6.92 50.33
CA GLU A 2 3.87 7.66 49.43
C GLU A 2 4.30 7.51 47.97
N LYS A 3 3.36 7.20 47.08
CA LYS A 3 3.66 7.07 45.66
C LYS A 3 4.10 8.44 45.12
N LYS A 4 5.37 8.61 44.86
CA LYS A 4 5.90 9.82 44.21
C LYS A 4 5.24 9.97 42.84
N TYR A 5 4.62 11.13 42.58
CA TYR A 5 3.96 11.42 41.30
C TYR A 5 4.86 12.25 40.39
N TYR A 6 5.09 11.78 39.18
CA TYR A 6 5.95 12.41 38.18
C TYR A 6 5.13 13.07 37.06
N LYS A 7 4.61 14.28 37.32
CA LYS A 7 3.72 15.00 36.40
C LYS A 7 4.31 15.22 35.00
N ASN A 8 5.63 15.43 34.91
CA ASN A 8 6.29 15.68 33.64
C ASN A 8 6.38 14.41 32.77
N ILE A 9 6.43 13.23 33.39
CA ILE A 9 6.33 11.95 32.63
C ILE A 9 4.95 11.82 32.02
N ASP A 10 3.90 12.20 32.71
CA ASP A 10 2.54 12.22 32.15
C ASP A 10 2.43 13.25 31.01
N LEU A 11 3.06 14.42 31.13
CA LEU A 11 3.10 15.42 30.06
C LEU A 11 3.82 14.88 28.82
N ILE A 12 4.96 14.20 28.97
CA ILE A 12 5.68 13.56 27.85
C ILE A 12 4.77 12.56 27.13
N ARG A 13 4.07 11.70 27.88
CA ARG A 13 3.13 10.72 27.31
C ARG A 13 2.03 11.37 26.49
N VAL A 14 1.39 12.41 27.05
CA VAL A 14 0.29 13.11 26.37
C VAL A 14 0.77 13.81 25.12
N VAL A 15 1.86 14.58 25.20
CA VAL A 15 2.44 15.29 24.05
C VAL A 15 2.82 14.30 22.96
N SER A 16 3.53 13.21 23.29
CA SER A 16 3.93 12.21 22.34
C SER A 16 2.72 11.50 21.70
N CYS A 17 1.68 11.21 22.48
CA CYS A 17 0.45 10.58 21.98
C CYS A 17 -0.29 11.50 21.00
N LEU A 18 -0.40 12.80 21.29
CA LEU A 18 -1.02 13.77 20.40
C LEU A 18 -0.21 13.97 19.10
N ILE A 19 1.11 13.99 19.18
CA ILE A 19 1.98 14.09 18.00
C ILE A 19 1.76 12.89 17.07
N ILE A 20 1.66 11.67 17.59
CA ILE A 20 1.37 10.46 16.80
C ILE A 20 -0.03 10.54 16.18
N LEU A 21 -1.03 10.99 16.93
CA LEU A 21 -2.38 11.18 16.40
C LEU A 21 -2.38 12.17 15.22
N PHE A 22 -1.71 13.32 15.38
CA PHE A 22 -1.61 14.33 14.32
C PHE A 22 -0.76 13.86 13.12
N TYR A 23 0.21 12.98 13.36
CA TYR A 23 0.95 12.32 12.28
C TYR A 23 0.03 11.42 11.46
N HIS A 24 -0.75 10.55 12.11
CA HIS A 24 -1.69 9.67 11.43
C HIS A 24 -2.84 10.43 10.72
N LEU A 25 -3.16 11.63 11.18
CA LEU A 25 -4.10 12.55 10.51
C LEU A 25 -3.44 13.39 9.39
N ASN A 26 -2.19 13.11 9.02
CA ASN A 26 -1.41 13.84 8.02
C ASN A 26 -1.21 15.36 8.32
N ILE A 27 -1.30 15.76 9.58
CA ILE A 27 -1.07 17.15 10.02
C ILE A 27 0.43 17.40 10.25
N LEU A 28 1.14 16.41 10.82
CA LEU A 28 2.56 16.48 11.12
C LEU A 28 3.35 15.55 10.20
N LYS A 29 4.47 16.02 9.65
CA LYS A 29 5.31 15.25 8.72
C LYS A 29 6.23 14.25 9.43
N GLY A 30 6.79 14.63 10.59
CA GLY A 30 7.80 13.87 11.32
C GLY A 30 7.29 13.23 12.62
N GLY A 31 5.97 13.07 12.79
CA GLY A 31 5.42 12.52 14.03
C GLY A 31 5.86 11.09 14.33
N TYR A 32 6.27 10.31 13.33
CA TYR A 32 6.84 8.98 13.50
C TYR A 32 8.10 8.95 14.40
N LEU A 33 8.82 10.06 14.51
CA LEU A 33 10.02 10.20 15.35
C LEU A 33 9.72 10.00 16.83
N VAL A 34 8.53 10.41 17.31
CA VAL A 34 8.18 10.32 18.75
C VAL A 34 7.96 8.89 19.24
N VAL A 35 7.88 7.90 18.33
CA VAL A 35 7.87 6.49 18.72
C VAL A 35 9.14 6.12 19.50
N CYS A 36 10.27 6.75 19.19
CA CYS A 36 11.50 6.59 19.95
C CYS A 36 11.32 7.01 21.42
N THR A 37 10.55 8.07 21.68
CA THR A 37 10.24 8.53 23.05
C THR A 37 9.47 7.47 23.83
N PHE A 38 8.50 6.82 23.19
CA PHE A 38 7.77 5.72 23.82
C PHE A 38 8.66 4.51 24.13
N PHE A 39 9.58 4.15 23.23
CA PHE A 39 10.55 3.08 23.49
C PHE A 39 11.49 3.44 24.65
N VAL A 40 12.09 4.64 24.65
CA VAL A 40 12.96 5.10 25.76
C VAL A 40 12.20 5.09 27.08
N LEU A 41 10.97 5.61 27.09
CA LEU A 41 10.13 5.65 28.27
C LEU A 41 9.79 4.25 28.80
N SER A 42 9.51 3.32 27.89
CA SER A 42 9.21 1.92 28.22
C SER A 42 10.41 1.22 28.85
N GLY A 43 11.61 1.35 28.26
CA GLY A 43 12.83 0.83 28.82
C GLY A 43 13.15 1.40 30.21
N TYR A 44 13.04 2.72 30.36
CA TYR A 44 13.24 3.41 31.63
C TYR A 44 12.27 2.96 32.73
N LEU A 45 10.97 2.95 32.43
CA LEU A 45 9.94 2.61 33.43
C LEU A 45 9.94 1.12 33.78
N SER A 46 10.31 0.23 32.87
CA SER A 46 10.43 -1.20 33.17
C SER A 46 11.53 -1.44 34.19
N VAL A 47 12.69 -0.80 34.05
CA VAL A 47 13.77 -0.87 35.03
C VAL A 47 13.35 -0.32 36.38
N LEU A 48 12.72 0.87 36.45
CA LEU A 48 12.25 1.46 37.69
C LEU A 48 11.16 0.62 38.37
N SER A 49 10.20 0.12 37.61
CA SER A 49 9.14 -0.73 38.14
C SER A 49 9.66 -2.02 38.75
N ALA A 50 10.68 -2.61 38.11
CA ALA A 50 11.33 -3.82 38.60
C ALA A 50 12.16 -3.56 39.85
N SER A 51 12.80 -2.38 39.98
CA SER A 51 13.65 -2.04 41.12
C SER A 51 12.88 -1.69 42.39
N ASN A 52 11.65 -1.21 42.26
CA ASN A 52 10.82 -0.78 43.40
C ASN A 52 10.23 -1.95 44.23
N LYS A 53 10.55 -3.19 43.87
CA LYS A 53 10.12 -4.37 44.61
C LYS A 53 11.28 -5.02 45.35
N GLU A 54 11.05 -5.35 46.65
CA GLU A 54 12.06 -6.03 47.49
C GLU A 54 12.51 -7.39 46.89
N LYS A 55 11.57 -8.13 46.30
CA LYS A 55 11.87 -9.34 45.51
C LYS A 55 11.14 -9.27 44.17
N PHE A 56 11.86 -9.46 43.09
CA PHE A 56 11.29 -9.58 41.77
C PHE A 56 10.52 -10.90 41.59
N SER A 57 9.26 -10.80 41.17
CA SER A 57 8.42 -11.98 40.89
C SER A 57 8.01 -12.00 39.42
N PHE A 58 8.41 -13.01 38.69
CA PHE A 58 8.00 -13.24 37.29
C PHE A 58 6.48 -13.30 37.14
N LYS A 59 5.80 -14.06 37.99
CA LYS A 59 4.33 -14.21 37.94
C LYS A 59 3.62 -12.86 38.07
N GLU A 60 4.04 -12.06 39.02
CA GLU A 60 3.43 -10.74 39.24
C GLU A 60 3.79 -9.76 38.12
N TYR A 61 5.00 -9.83 37.60
CA TYR A 61 5.42 -9.02 36.48
C TYR A 61 4.59 -9.30 35.23
N TYR A 62 4.53 -10.56 34.78
CA TYR A 62 3.77 -10.92 33.60
C TYR A 62 2.26 -10.72 33.77
N LYS A 63 1.69 -10.99 34.97
CA LYS A 63 0.30 -10.65 35.27
C LYS A 63 0.02 -9.16 35.08
N ASN A 64 0.90 -8.30 35.60
CA ASN A 64 0.75 -6.85 35.46
C ASN A 64 0.90 -6.39 33.99
N LYS A 65 1.85 -6.95 33.24
CA LYS A 65 2.00 -6.64 31.83
C LYS A 65 0.82 -7.17 31.00
N PHE A 66 0.32 -8.37 31.32
CA PHE A 66 -0.88 -8.88 30.68
C PHE A 66 -2.08 -7.93 30.88
N ILE A 67 -2.36 -7.51 32.10
CA ILE A 67 -3.54 -6.66 32.40
C ILE A 67 -3.36 -5.24 31.83
N ASN A 68 -2.16 -4.66 31.89
CA ASN A 68 -1.97 -3.23 31.58
C ASN A 68 -1.45 -2.97 30.16
N LEU A 69 -0.90 -3.98 29.48
CA LEU A 69 -0.37 -3.85 28.14
C LEU A 69 -1.12 -4.73 27.14
N TYR A 70 -1.20 -6.03 27.38
CA TYR A 70 -1.74 -6.98 26.40
C TYR A 70 -3.27 -7.01 26.35
N LEU A 71 -3.96 -7.04 27.49
CA LEU A 71 -5.41 -7.07 27.54
C LEU A 71 -6.08 -5.86 26.83
N PRO A 72 -5.62 -4.62 26.97
CA PRO A 72 -6.15 -3.51 26.18
C PRO A 72 -5.99 -3.72 24.67
N VAL A 73 -4.86 -4.29 24.21
CA VAL A 73 -4.65 -4.61 22.78
C VAL A 73 -5.70 -5.58 22.30
N LEU A 74 -5.94 -6.69 23.03
CA LEU A 74 -6.95 -7.67 22.68
C LEU A 74 -8.35 -7.04 22.56
N ILE A 75 -8.75 -6.27 23.57
CA ILE A 75 -10.06 -5.65 23.62
C ILE A 75 -10.23 -4.66 22.46
N VAL A 76 -9.25 -3.76 22.25
CA VAL A 76 -9.33 -2.78 21.18
C VAL A 76 -9.32 -3.46 19.81
N SER A 77 -8.51 -4.49 19.61
CA SER A 77 -8.49 -5.23 18.34
C SER A 77 -9.86 -5.84 18.03
N PHE A 78 -10.48 -6.52 18.99
CA PHE A 78 -11.80 -7.11 18.73
C PHE A 78 -12.92 -6.06 18.62
N ILE A 79 -12.86 -4.95 19.34
CA ILE A 79 -13.79 -3.81 19.14
C ILE A 79 -13.61 -3.24 17.73
N SER A 80 -12.39 -3.07 17.27
CA SER A 80 -12.11 -2.55 15.92
C SER A 80 -12.65 -3.47 14.83
N ILE A 81 -12.42 -4.78 14.97
CA ILE A 81 -13.00 -5.79 14.06
C ILE A 81 -14.52 -5.72 14.05
N ALA A 82 -15.14 -5.62 15.24
CA ALA A 82 -16.60 -5.51 15.34
C ALA A 82 -17.13 -4.27 14.60
N LEU A 83 -16.50 -3.11 14.81
CA LEU A 83 -16.90 -1.85 14.15
C LEU A 83 -16.73 -1.92 12.64
N ILE A 84 -15.58 -2.41 12.15
CA ILE A 84 -15.28 -2.56 10.71
C ILE A 84 -16.29 -3.50 10.07
N SER A 85 -16.61 -4.63 10.74
CA SER A 85 -17.60 -5.61 10.25
C SER A 85 -19.03 -5.05 10.23
N ILE A 86 -19.45 -4.26 11.24
CA ILE A 86 -20.77 -3.63 11.28
C ILE A 86 -20.94 -2.62 10.13
N ILE A 87 -19.88 -1.87 9.81
CA ILE A 87 -19.88 -0.87 8.73
C ILE A 87 -19.68 -1.53 7.36
N ASN A 88 -19.39 -2.82 7.33
CA ASN A 88 -19.18 -3.64 6.13
C ASN A 88 -18.01 -3.14 5.25
N ILE A 89 -16.93 -2.67 5.89
CA ILE A 89 -15.70 -2.32 5.19
C ILE A 89 -14.96 -3.61 4.85
N ASN A 90 -14.58 -3.78 3.59
CA ASN A 90 -13.80 -4.93 3.16
C ASN A 90 -12.38 -4.85 3.72
N TRP A 91 -11.97 -5.87 4.46
CA TRP A 91 -10.64 -6.00 5.02
C TRP A 91 -10.07 -7.38 4.76
N LEU A 92 -9.40 -7.51 3.62
CA LEU A 92 -8.86 -8.78 3.11
C LEU A 92 -7.90 -9.47 4.09
N ASN A 93 -7.08 -8.69 4.78
CA ASN A 93 -6.07 -9.20 5.71
C ASN A 93 -6.56 -9.35 7.15
N LEU A 94 -7.88 -9.30 7.41
CA LEU A 94 -8.45 -9.36 8.76
C LEU A 94 -7.87 -10.50 9.59
N LYS A 95 -7.86 -11.72 9.06
CA LYS A 95 -7.43 -12.89 9.82
C LYS A 95 -5.92 -12.94 10.05
N PRO A 96 -5.07 -12.88 9.03
CA PRO A 96 -3.62 -12.97 9.22
C PRO A 96 -3.06 -11.78 10.01
N GLU A 97 -3.54 -10.56 9.76
CA GLU A 97 -3.10 -9.38 10.48
C GLU A 97 -3.51 -9.41 11.95
N THR A 98 -4.79 -9.73 12.24
CA THR A 98 -5.25 -9.89 13.62
C THR A 98 -4.47 -10.98 14.35
N THR A 99 -4.20 -12.11 13.68
CA THR A 99 -3.37 -13.19 14.25
C THR A 99 -1.99 -12.65 14.64
N SER A 100 -1.38 -11.82 13.80
CA SER A 100 -0.06 -11.23 14.07
C SER A 100 -0.08 -10.30 15.30
N VAL A 101 -1.16 -9.55 15.49
CA VAL A 101 -1.37 -8.70 16.67
C VAL A 101 -1.53 -9.55 17.93
N LEU A 102 -2.38 -10.59 17.86
CA LEU A 102 -2.64 -11.49 18.99
C LEU A 102 -1.37 -12.21 19.48
N PHE A 103 -0.49 -12.59 18.58
CA PHE A 103 0.76 -13.29 18.92
C PHE A 103 1.97 -12.36 19.03
N GLY A 104 1.80 -11.05 18.89
CA GLY A 104 2.85 -10.05 19.12
C GLY A 104 3.97 -10.03 18.07
N TYR A 105 3.68 -10.42 16.82
CA TYR A 105 4.62 -10.35 15.70
C TYR A 105 4.14 -9.46 14.53
N ASN A 106 3.24 -8.52 14.82
CA ASN A 106 2.66 -7.63 13.82
C ASN A 106 3.71 -6.84 13.02
N ASN A 107 4.84 -6.48 13.64
CA ASN A 107 5.95 -5.80 12.95
C ASN A 107 6.55 -6.67 11.82
N TYR A 108 6.73 -7.95 12.02
CA TYR A 108 7.20 -8.86 10.97
C TYR A 108 6.11 -9.19 9.94
N TRP A 109 4.86 -9.21 10.38
CA TRP A 109 3.74 -9.40 9.47
C TRP A 109 3.61 -8.21 8.50
N GLN A 110 3.67 -6.96 8.99
CA GLN A 110 3.65 -5.75 8.16
C GLN A 110 4.78 -5.75 7.13
N LEU A 111 5.98 -6.19 7.54
CA LEU A 111 7.11 -6.31 6.65
C LEU A 111 6.88 -7.35 5.53
N ASN A 112 6.36 -8.52 5.89
CA ASN A 112 6.08 -9.60 4.92
C ASN A 112 4.89 -9.30 4.01
N ALA A 113 3.97 -8.44 4.43
CA ALA A 113 2.85 -7.97 3.64
C ALA A 113 3.21 -6.77 2.74
N ASN A 114 4.49 -6.35 2.73
CA ASN A 114 5.01 -5.18 2.00
C ASN A 114 4.24 -3.88 2.26
N LEU A 115 3.65 -3.75 3.47
CA LEU A 115 2.91 -2.55 3.85
C LEU A 115 3.85 -1.45 4.32
N ASP A 116 3.83 -0.31 3.63
CA ASP A 116 4.67 0.84 3.94
C ASP A 116 4.00 1.76 4.96
N TYR A 117 4.59 1.87 6.16
CA TYR A 117 4.10 2.75 7.22
C TYR A 117 4.16 4.25 6.84
N PHE A 118 4.99 4.63 5.90
CA PHE A 118 5.19 6.03 5.51
C PHE A 118 4.27 6.48 4.37
N THR A 119 3.55 5.55 3.74
CA THR A 119 2.51 5.89 2.77
C THR A 119 1.37 6.64 3.46
N ARG A 120 0.72 7.50 2.70
CA ARG A 120 -0.41 8.28 3.24
C ARG A 120 -1.73 7.51 3.18
N HIS A 121 -1.78 6.40 2.46
CA HIS A 121 -2.93 5.51 2.41
C HIS A 121 -2.87 4.52 3.58
N ILE A 122 -4.01 4.26 4.21
CA ILE A 122 -4.11 3.35 5.34
C ILE A 122 -4.71 2.04 4.86
N ASP A 123 -3.82 1.10 4.51
CA ASP A 123 -4.19 -0.21 3.96
C ASP A 123 -4.62 -1.20 5.07
N SER A 124 -4.29 -0.89 6.30
CA SER A 124 -4.47 -1.79 7.43
C SER A 124 -4.87 -1.04 8.69
N PRO A 125 -5.94 -1.44 9.42
CA PRO A 125 -6.35 -0.79 10.65
C PRO A 125 -5.40 -1.02 11.81
N PHE A 126 -4.49 -2.01 11.74
CA PHE A 126 -3.54 -2.36 12.80
C PHE A 126 -2.07 -2.09 12.43
N MET A 127 -1.82 -1.37 11.35
CA MET A 127 -0.46 -1.06 10.93
C MET A 127 0.37 -0.42 12.05
N HIS A 128 -0.20 0.53 12.81
CA HIS A 128 0.50 1.20 13.90
C HIS A 128 0.88 0.28 15.07
N LEU A 129 0.30 -0.93 15.16
CA LEU A 129 0.57 -1.89 16.23
C LEU A 129 1.92 -2.61 16.11
N TRP A 130 2.68 -2.35 15.02
CA TRP A 130 4.07 -2.82 14.91
C TRP A 130 4.91 -2.42 16.13
N TYR A 131 4.73 -1.20 16.64
CA TYR A 131 5.39 -0.70 17.84
C TYR A 131 5.06 -1.54 19.07
N ILE A 132 3.77 -1.88 19.22
CA ILE A 132 3.30 -2.71 20.35
C ILE A 132 3.87 -4.13 20.24
N ALA A 133 3.98 -4.67 19.02
CA ALA A 133 4.60 -5.99 18.83
C ALA A 133 6.06 -6.00 19.35
N ILE A 134 6.87 -5.03 18.97
CA ILE A 134 8.25 -4.89 19.48
C ILE A 134 8.26 -4.73 21.01
N LEU A 135 7.34 -3.91 21.54
CA LEU A 135 7.24 -3.71 22.99
C LEU A 135 6.86 -5.02 23.74
N LEU A 136 5.93 -5.81 23.21
CA LEU A 136 5.55 -7.11 23.78
C LEU A 136 6.71 -8.09 23.76
N GLN A 137 7.46 -8.16 22.66
CA GLN A 137 8.67 -8.99 22.53
C GLN A 137 9.74 -8.58 23.54
N PHE A 138 9.96 -7.27 23.69
CA PHE A 138 10.87 -6.74 24.71
C PHE A 138 10.44 -7.12 26.12
N GLU A 139 9.16 -6.89 26.48
CA GLU A 139 8.65 -7.16 27.81
C GLU A 139 8.66 -8.66 28.17
N LEU A 140 8.61 -9.53 27.16
CA LEU A 140 8.77 -10.97 27.37
C LEU A 140 10.18 -11.35 27.84
N VAL A 141 11.22 -10.72 27.28
CA VAL A 141 12.63 -11.01 27.57
C VAL A 141 13.18 -10.17 28.71
N PHE A 142 12.62 -8.99 28.95
CA PHE A 142 13.09 -7.99 29.91
C PHE A 142 13.36 -8.53 31.33
N PRO A 143 12.50 -9.36 31.96
CA PRO A 143 12.75 -9.86 33.30
C PRO A 143 14.07 -10.63 33.44
N ILE A 144 14.41 -11.41 32.45
CA ILE A 144 15.64 -12.21 32.43
C ILE A 144 16.84 -11.25 32.35
N ILE A 145 16.79 -10.32 31.38
CA ILE A 145 17.85 -9.34 31.15
C ILE A 145 18.04 -8.50 32.41
N TYR A 146 16.94 -8.00 33.00
CA TYR A 146 16.98 -7.15 34.20
C TYR A 146 17.64 -7.88 35.38
N ILE A 147 17.23 -9.12 35.69
CA ILE A 147 17.77 -9.87 36.83
C ILE A 147 19.28 -10.14 36.63
N LEU A 148 19.69 -10.52 35.42
CA LEU A 148 21.09 -10.77 35.09
C LEU A 148 21.92 -9.49 35.30
N LEU A 149 21.49 -8.38 34.70
CA LEU A 149 22.18 -7.09 34.79
C LEU A 149 22.18 -6.55 36.21
N LYS A 150 21.06 -6.65 36.92
CA LYS A 150 20.96 -6.24 38.33
C LYS A 150 21.95 -7.04 39.22
N LYS A 151 21.99 -8.38 39.05
CA LYS A 151 22.91 -9.24 39.79
C LYS A 151 24.39 -8.91 39.49
N ILE A 152 24.71 -8.62 38.23
CA ILE A 152 26.05 -8.17 37.82
C ILE A 152 26.40 -6.83 38.49
N GLY A 153 25.46 -5.86 38.39
CA GLY A 153 25.66 -4.54 38.98
C GLY A 153 25.87 -4.57 40.50
N ASP A 154 25.08 -5.36 41.22
CA ASP A 154 25.14 -5.49 42.67
C ASP A 154 26.38 -6.26 43.14
N LYS A 155 26.88 -7.25 42.36
CA LYS A 155 28.02 -8.09 42.75
C LYS A 155 29.37 -7.56 42.27
N LEU A 156 29.46 -7.00 41.08
CA LEU A 156 30.70 -6.52 40.48
C LEU A 156 30.85 -5.00 40.58
N HIS A 157 30.11 -4.26 39.75
CA HIS A 157 30.17 -2.81 39.77
C HIS A 157 28.88 -2.21 39.16
N LYS A 158 28.31 -1.21 39.82
CA LYS A 158 27.04 -0.53 39.46
C LYS A 158 27.04 0.09 38.06
N PHE A 159 28.19 0.40 37.48
CA PHE A 159 28.32 0.96 36.16
C PHE A 159 28.15 -0.12 35.05
N ILE A 160 28.41 -1.38 35.34
CA ILE A 160 28.38 -2.45 34.31
C ILE A 160 27.02 -2.60 33.63
N PRO A 161 25.87 -2.63 34.34
CA PRO A 161 24.54 -2.65 33.69
C PRO A 161 24.30 -1.46 32.77
N VAL A 162 24.74 -0.28 33.18
CA VAL A 162 24.64 0.95 32.35
C VAL A 162 25.49 0.81 31.09
N PHE A 163 26.72 0.37 31.25
CA PHE A 163 27.65 0.19 30.13
C PHE A 163 27.16 -0.88 29.14
N ILE A 164 26.70 -2.05 29.63
CA ILE A 164 26.21 -3.13 28.78
C ILE A 164 24.96 -2.66 28.01
N THR A 165 23.97 -2.05 28.65
CA THR A 165 22.76 -1.59 27.95
C THR A 165 23.06 -0.47 26.97
N LEU A 166 24.00 0.42 27.26
CA LEU A 166 24.47 1.45 26.34
C LEU A 166 25.17 0.83 25.12
N MET A 167 26.10 -0.10 25.33
CA MET A 167 26.83 -0.77 24.26
C MET A 167 25.91 -1.58 23.34
N LEU A 168 24.98 -2.36 23.92
CA LEU A 168 23.98 -3.08 23.14
C LEU A 168 23.08 -2.11 22.36
N GLY A 169 22.75 -0.95 22.93
CA GLY A 169 22.02 0.10 22.22
C GLY A 169 22.81 0.66 21.04
N VAL A 170 24.09 0.91 21.19
CA VAL A 170 24.96 1.35 20.08
C VAL A 170 25.03 0.29 18.98
N ILE A 171 25.22 -0.98 19.34
CA ILE A 171 25.24 -2.09 18.36
C ILE A 171 23.92 -2.19 17.61
N SER A 172 22.78 -2.10 18.31
CA SER A 172 21.45 -2.09 17.70
C SER A 172 21.28 -0.92 16.73
N TYR A 173 21.75 0.28 17.10
CA TYR A 173 21.70 1.45 16.21
C TYR A 173 22.59 1.30 14.98
N LEU A 174 23.79 0.76 15.12
CA LEU A 174 24.65 0.47 13.96
C LEU A 174 24.02 -0.55 13.02
N TYR A 175 23.33 -1.53 13.58
CA TYR A 175 22.56 -2.50 12.79
C TYR A 175 21.37 -1.81 12.08
N PHE A 176 20.63 -0.92 12.78
CA PHE A 176 19.60 -0.10 12.17
C PHE A 176 20.15 0.74 11.02
N TYR A 177 21.29 1.40 11.21
CA TYR A 177 21.94 2.21 10.18
C TYR A 177 22.24 1.37 8.92
N ASN A 178 22.89 0.23 9.09
CA ASN A 178 23.21 -0.68 7.97
C ASN A 178 21.98 -1.25 7.25
N LEU A 179 20.87 -1.46 7.96
CA LEU A 179 19.61 -1.89 7.33
C LEU A 179 18.95 -0.77 6.55
N CYS A 180 19.04 0.49 7.00
CA CYS A 180 18.47 1.63 6.29
C CYS A 180 19.09 1.83 4.91
N ASP A 181 20.38 1.52 4.74
CA ASP A 181 21.06 1.56 3.43
C ASP A 181 20.45 0.55 2.43
N LYS A 182 19.87 -0.54 2.94
CA LYS A 182 19.24 -1.59 2.12
C LYS A 182 17.75 -1.33 1.92
N ASN A 183 17.04 -1.10 3.00
CA ASN A 183 15.60 -0.85 3.00
C ASN A 183 15.17 -0.20 4.31
N ILE A 184 14.66 1.02 4.24
CA ILE A 184 14.20 1.80 5.40
C ILE A 184 13.06 1.08 6.14
N MET A 185 12.15 0.43 5.42
CA MET A 185 11.02 -0.29 6.01
C MET A 185 11.47 -1.48 6.85
N ILE A 186 12.41 -2.27 6.33
CA ILE A 186 13.00 -3.39 7.09
C ILE A 186 13.62 -2.87 8.38
N ALA A 187 14.44 -1.81 8.30
CA ALA A 187 15.07 -1.20 9.47
C ALA A 187 14.03 -0.68 10.48
N TYR A 188 12.93 -0.10 9.98
CA TYR A 188 11.92 0.53 10.83
C TYR A 188 11.06 -0.48 11.60
N TYR A 189 10.75 -1.63 11.00
CA TYR A 189 9.95 -2.70 11.62
C TYR A 189 10.78 -3.75 12.38
N ASP A 190 12.09 -3.88 12.10
CA ASP A 190 12.91 -4.91 12.72
C ASP A 190 13.10 -4.69 14.23
N THR A 191 12.86 -5.75 15.00
CA THR A 191 12.91 -5.69 16.47
C THR A 191 14.30 -5.37 16.99
N PHE A 192 15.35 -5.96 16.44
CA PHE A 192 16.73 -5.74 16.89
C PHE A 192 17.20 -4.35 16.47
N ALA A 193 16.88 -3.92 15.26
CA ALA A 193 17.22 -2.61 14.75
C ALA A 193 16.58 -1.48 15.59
N ARG A 194 15.35 -1.68 16.09
CA ARG A 194 14.62 -0.66 16.89
C ARG A 194 14.87 -0.77 18.39
N SER A 195 15.54 -1.80 18.88
CA SER A 195 15.81 -2.02 20.31
C SER A 195 16.73 -0.97 20.92
N PHE A 196 17.53 -0.21 20.15
CA PHE A 196 18.45 0.79 20.71
C PHE A 196 17.74 1.84 21.60
N SER A 197 16.56 2.30 21.21
CA SER A 197 15.81 3.28 22.01
C SER A 197 15.35 2.69 23.34
N LEU A 198 14.91 1.42 23.37
CA LEU A 198 14.57 0.70 24.60
C LEU A 198 15.81 0.50 25.49
N LEU A 199 16.93 0.11 24.92
CA LEU A 199 18.18 -0.14 25.61
C LEU A 199 18.78 1.15 26.22
N PHE A 200 18.71 2.27 25.49
CA PHE A 200 19.08 3.58 26.04
C PHE A 200 18.15 3.98 27.17
N GLY A 201 16.86 3.70 27.07
CA GLY A 201 15.90 3.90 28.17
C GLY A 201 16.25 3.05 29.38
N MET A 202 16.61 1.78 29.20
CA MET A 202 17.10 0.91 30.29
C MET A 202 18.37 1.47 30.95
N SER A 203 19.32 1.98 30.14
CA SER A 203 20.55 2.57 30.62
C SER A 203 20.29 3.72 31.59
N ILE A 204 19.39 4.66 31.22
CA ILE A 204 18.98 5.77 32.10
C ILE A 204 18.27 5.24 33.35
N GLY A 205 17.45 4.18 33.17
CA GLY A 205 16.80 3.51 34.31
C GLY A 205 17.83 2.96 35.33
N PHE A 206 18.89 2.31 34.88
CA PHE A 206 19.98 1.85 35.73
C PHE A 206 20.78 3.00 36.34
N ILE A 207 21.03 4.09 35.59
CA ILE A 207 21.63 5.31 36.15
C ILE A 207 20.78 5.83 37.32
N LYS A 208 19.47 5.90 37.13
CA LYS A 208 18.54 6.40 38.17
C LYS A 208 18.53 5.52 39.41
N ILE A 209 18.72 4.21 39.29
CA ILE A 209 18.71 3.29 40.43
C ILE A 209 20.04 3.34 41.20
N TYR A 210 21.16 3.40 40.48
CA TYR A 210 22.48 3.27 41.11
C TYR A 210 23.16 4.57 41.46
N TYR A 211 22.82 5.64 40.73
CA TYR A 211 23.45 6.94 40.92
C TYR A 211 22.36 7.98 41.16
N ASP A 212 22.27 8.48 42.40
CA ASP A 212 21.34 9.57 42.72
C ASP A 212 21.79 10.83 41.97
N SER A 213 20.95 11.32 41.05
CA SER A 213 21.31 12.45 40.21
C SER A 213 21.37 13.75 41.04
N PHE A 214 22.55 14.28 41.21
CA PHE A 214 22.78 15.64 41.73
C PHE A 214 22.28 16.67 40.69
N THR A 215 21.07 17.19 40.84
CA THR A 215 20.56 18.22 39.95
C THR A 215 19.87 19.34 40.70
N PHE A 216 20.20 20.57 40.30
CA PHE A 216 19.54 21.77 40.82
C PHE A 216 18.08 21.79 40.32
N LYS A 217 17.11 21.64 41.23
CA LYS A 217 15.67 21.53 40.93
C LYS A 217 15.11 22.66 40.02
N ASN A 218 15.60 23.86 40.14
CA ASN A 218 15.12 25.00 39.36
C ASN A 218 15.63 24.99 37.92
N ILE A 219 16.89 24.61 37.70
CA ILE A 219 17.49 24.46 36.36
C ILE A 219 16.87 23.30 35.62
N SER A 220 16.52 22.22 36.34
CA SER A 220 15.89 21.01 35.71
C SER A 220 14.58 21.31 34.99
N LYS A 221 13.77 22.25 35.46
CA LYS A 221 12.53 22.66 34.83
C LYS A 221 12.77 23.35 33.47
N ILE A 222 13.74 24.26 33.44
CA ILE A 222 14.10 25.01 32.22
C ILE A 222 14.65 24.02 31.17
N ILE A 223 15.56 23.15 31.58
CA ILE A 223 16.16 22.15 30.71
C ILE A 223 15.10 21.20 30.20
N PHE A 224 14.15 20.75 31.01
CA PHE A 224 13.02 19.96 30.59
C PHE A 224 12.20 20.65 29.48
N CYS A 225 11.88 21.94 29.65
CA CYS A 225 11.14 22.68 28.62
C CYS A 225 11.94 22.81 27.32
N ILE A 226 13.26 23.01 27.39
CA ILE A 226 14.13 23.06 26.21
C ILE A 226 14.08 21.72 25.46
N TYR A 227 14.26 20.57 26.13
CA TYR A 227 14.23 19.27 25.51
C TYR A 227 12.82 18.92 24.98
N LEU A 228 11.76 19.41 25.63
CA LEU A 228 10.40 19.23 25.10
C LEU A 228 10.20 20.00 23.80
N ILE A 229 10.71 21.21 23.69
CA ILE A 229 10.69 21.99 22.44
C ILE A 229 11.52 21.31 21.37
N LEU A 230 12.74 20.84 21.71
CA LEU A 230 13.61 20.10 20.80
C LEU A 230 12.98 18.78 20.32
N LEU A 231 12.11 18.15 21.10
CA LEU A 231 11.34 16.98 20.68
C LEU A 231 10.25 17.36 19.65
N ILE A 232 9.58 18.50 19.86
CA ILE A 232 8.43 18.91 19.05
C ILE A 232 8.87 19.44 17.67
N ILE A 233 9.91 20.28 17.60
CA ILE A 233 10.33 20.95 16.36
C ILE A 233 10.58 19.97 15.18
N PRO A 234 11.33 18.87 15.33
CA PRO A 234 11.57 17.92 14.24
C PRO A 234 10.30 17.32 13.64
N THR A 235 9.22 17.22 14.44
CA THR A 235 7.97 16.62 14.00
C THR A 235 7.22 17.43 12.93
N PHE A 236 7.50 18.72 12.83
CA PHE A 236 6.94 19.61 11.80
C PHE A 236 7.77 19.62 10.51
N ILE A 237 9.06 19.32 10.60
CA ILE A 237 10.02 19.60 9.52
C ILE A 237 10.48 18.33 8.82
N ILE A 238 10.75 17.24 9.56
CA ILE A 238 11.45 16.07 9.02
C ILE A 238 10.46 15.07 8.46
N GLU A 239 10.50 14.85 7.15
CA GLU A 239 9.76 13.80 6.45
C GLU A 239 10.54 12.47 6.49
N ALA A 240 9.81 11.35 6.37
CA ALA A 240 10.39 10.01 6.36
C ALA A 240 11.28 9.75 5.12
N SER A 241 11.01 10.44 4.02
CA SER A 241 11.80 10.40 2.78
C SER A 241 13.09 11.23 2.82
N SER A 242 13.33 11.98 3.91
CA SER A 242 14.50 12.88 3.98
C SER A 242 15.80 12.10 4.20
N ASN A 243 16.89 12.60 3.61
CA ASN A 243 18.26 12.08 3.84
C ASN A 243 18.68 12.14 5.31
N TYR A 244 17.95 12.88 6.15
CA TYR A 244 18.19 13.00 7.59
C TYR A 244 17.42 11.96 8.41
N PHE A 245 16.68 11.04 7.80
CA PHE A 245 15.84 10.05 8.49
C PHE A 245 16.61 9.30 9.60
N VAL A 246 17.72 8.68 9.25
CA VAL A 246 18.49 7.82 10.16
C VAL A 246 19.06 8.60 11.34
N ILE A 247 19.66 9.76 11.04
CA ILE A 247 20.28 10.60 12.08
C ILE A 247 19.20 11.25 12.98
N SER A 248 18.05 11.62 12.44
CA SER A 248 16.95 12.21 13.20
C SER A 248 16.37 11.25 14.23
N ILE A 249 16.24 9.98 13.90
CA ILE A 249 15.79 8.93 14.82
C ILE A 249 16.76 8.80 16.02
N LEU A 250 18.07 8.84 15.77
CA LEU A 250 19.06 8.83 16.86
C LEU A 250 18.97 10.10 17.73
N ILE A 251 18.96 11.27 17.10
CA ILE A 251 18.91 12.56 17.81
C ILE A 251 17.65 12.63 18.67
N VAL A 252 16.49 12.25 18.14
CA VAL A 252 15.23 12.24 18.90
C VAL A 252 15.28 11.22 20.05
N THR A 253 15.93 10.07 19.86
CA THR A 253 16.15 9.10 20.94
C THR A 253 17.00 9.72 22.07
N LEU A 254 18.10 10.39 21.74
CA LEU A 254 18.97 11.05 22.74
C LEU A 254 18.26 12.22 23.44
N ILE A 255 17.50 13.03 22.71
CA ILE A 255 16.63 14.08 23.26
C ILE A 255 15.64 13.45 24.25
N SER A 256 14.99 12.35 23.88
CA SER A 256 14.02 11.63 24.70
C SER A 256 14.66 11.10 25.99
N CYS A 257 15.89 10.61 25.92
CA CYS A 257 16.67 10.21 27.08
C CYS A 257 16.81 11.34 28.08
N ARG A 258 17.25 12.50 27.62
CA ARG A 258 17.42 13.67 28.48
C ARG A 258 16.09 14.24 29.00
N LEU A 259 15.08 14.26 28.11
CA LEU A 259 13.74 14.72 28.48
C LEU A 259 13.13 13.88 29.61
N ILE A 260 13.27 12.56 29.57
CA ILE A 260 12.76 11.64 30.60
C ILE A 260 13.57 11.75 31.88
N GLU A 261 14.90 11.87 31.78
CA GLU A 261 15.77 12.08 32.93
C GLU A 261 15.35 13.34 33.71
N TYR A 262 15.32 14.51 33.06
CA TYR A 262 14.93 15.76 33.69
C TYR A 262 13.46 15.78 34.10
N GLY A 263 12.56 15.18 33.33
CA GLY A 263 11.15 15.01 33.68
C GLY A 263 10.94 14.22 34.97
N SER A 264 11.79 13.23 35.24
CA SER A 264 11.73 12.39 36.44
C SER A 264 12.28 13.04 37.70
N LEU A 265 12.95 14.20 37.60
CA LEU A 265 13.47 14.93 38.75
C LEU A 265 12.44 15.87 39.37
N VAL A 266 11.42 16.28 38.65
CA VAL A 266 10.40 17.21 39.09
C VAL A 266 9.25 16.46 39.76
N ILE A 267 9.28 16.37 41.08
CA ILE A 267 8.21 15.78 41.89
C ILE A 267 7.33 16.92 42.40
N THR A 268 6.01 16.74 42.36
CA THR A 268 5.06 17.79 42.83
C THR A 268 4.02 17.15 43.75
N ASP A 269 3.79 17.78 44.88
CA ASP A 269 2.78 17.33 45.86
C ASP A 269 1.41 17.98 45.59
N LYS A 270 1.38 19.16 44.95
CA LYS A 270 0.15 19.89 44.61
C LYS A 270 -0.05 19.92 43.09
N LEU A 271 -1.21 19.44 42.62
CA LEU A 271 -1.60 19.44 41.23
C LEU A 271 -2.47 20.67 40.92
N THR A 272 -2.11 21.39 39.86
CA THR A 272 -2.96 22.44 39.28
C THR A 272 -4.14 21.79 38.51
N VAL A 273 -5.10 22.59 38.08
CA VAL A 273 -6.20 22.14 37.23
C VAL A 273 -5.65 21.55 35.91
N PHE A 274 -4.64 22.21 35.32
CA PHE A 274 -3.94 21.71 34.13
C PHE A 274 -3.24 20.38 34.40
N ASP A 275 -2.54 20.23 35.52
CA ASP A 275 -1.90 18.96 35.88
C ASP A 275 -2.92 17.79 36.00
N LYS A 276 -4.13 18.09 36.53
CA LYS A 276 -5.20 17.12 36.65
C LYS A 276 -5.72 16.70 35.26
N PHE A 277 -5.86 17.65 34.33
CA PHE A 277 -6.25 17.39 32.97
C PHE A 277 -5.20 16.54 32.23
N ILE A 278 -3.92 16.90 32.34
CA ILE A 278 -2.81 16.09 31.76
C ILE A 278 -2.79 14.68 32.37
N LYS A 279 -2.99 14.55 33.68
CA LYS A 279 -3.09 13.24 34.33
C LYS A 279 -4.24 12.41 33.82
N PHE A 280 -5.38 13.02 33.56
CA PHE A 280 -6.52 12.36 32.93
C PHE A 280 -6.16 11.85 31.52
N LEU A 281 -5.66 12.72 30.64
CA LEU A 281 -5.24 12.32 29.29
C LEU A 281 -4.13 11.26 29.31
N SER A 282 -3.15 11.38 30.20
CA SER A 282 -2.10 10.38 30.36
C SER A 282 -2.65 9.02 30.78
N SER A 283 -3.70 9.00 31.61
CA SER A 283 -4.32 7.75 32.05
C SER A 283 -4.98 6.96 30.92
N ILE A 284 -5.49 7.64 29.89
CA ILE A 284 -6.14 7.04 28.70
C ILE A 284 -5.24 7.05 27.45
N SER A 285 -4.01 7.55 27.56
CA SER A 285 -3.12 7.75 26.39
C SER A 285 -2.79 6.46 25.66
N TYR A 286 -2.76 5.34 26.36
CA TYR A 286 -2.52 4.04 25.77
C TYR A 286 -3.70 3.58 24.93
N GLU A 287 -4.91 3.71 25.45
CA GLU A 287 -6.14 3.42 24.72
C GLU A 287 -6.33 4.38 23.52
N ILE A 288 -5.93 5.67 23.65
CA ILE A 288 -5.89 6.62 22.52
C ILE A 288 -4.97 6.09 21.42
N TYR A 289 -3.75 5.69 21.78
CA TYR A 289 -2.81 5.13 20.80
C TYR A 289 -3.37 3.91 20.09
N LEU A 290 -4.05 3.01 20.79
CA LEU A 290 -4.58 1.76 20.23
C LEU A 290 -5.75 1.99 19.27
N ILE A 291 -6.72 2.86 19.62
CA ILE A 291 -7.99 2.97 18.87
C ILE A 291 -7.95 4.04 17.76
N GLN A 292 -7.03 5.00 17.80
CA GLN A 292 -6.99 6.13 16.85
C GLN A 292 -6.89 5.65 15.39
N TYR A 293 -6.03 4.71 15.11
CA TYR A 293 -5.74 4.25 13.75
C TYR A 293 -6.91 3.46 13.14
N PRO A 294 -7.55 2.51 13.85
CA PRO A 294 -8.80 1.91 13.40
C PRO A 294 -9.91 2.91 13.08
N ILE A 295 -10.03 3.99 13.89
CA ILE A 295 -11.02 5.05 13.61
C ILE A 295 -10.67 5.81 12.32
N ILE A 296 -9.40 6.13 12.11
CA ILE A 296 -8.94 6.80 10.88
C ILE A 296 -9.20 5.88 9.68
N PHE A 297 -8.90 4.59 9.79
CA PHE A 297 -9.18 3.59 8.75
C PHE A 297 -10.66 3.53 8.39
N ILE A 298 -11.56 3.52 9.37
CA ILE A 298 -13.01 3.53 9.14
C ILE A 298 -13.48 4.81 8.45
N LEU A 299 -12.89 5.96 8.80
CA LEU A 299 -13.34 7.27 8.32
C LEU A 299 -12.67 7.71 7.00
N GLN A 300 -11.62 7.02 6.54
CA GLN A 300 -10.85 7.48 5.38
C GLN A 300 -11.68 7.59 4.11
N ASP A 301 -12.57 6.64 3.84
CA ASP A 301 -13.36 6.55 2.62
C ASP A 301 -14.70 7.34 2.70
N ILE A 302 -15.03 7.88 3.88
CA ILE A 302 -16.24 8.68 4.04
C ILE A 302 -16.06 10.05 3.38
N LYS A 303 -16.90 10.36 2.41
CA LYS A 303 -16.88 11.63 1.66
C LYS A 303 -17.43 12.80 2.50
N ILE A 304 -16.61 13.32 3.41
CA ILE A 304 -16.88 14.53 4.21
C ILE A 304 -15.66 15.44 4.17
N ASP A 305 -15.87 16.72 4.48
CA ASP A 305 -14.78 17.71 4.58
C ASP A 305 -13.64 17.22 5.50
N ASN A 306 -12.39 17.41 5.10
CA ASN A 306 -11.22 16.93 5.83
C ASN A 306 -11.12 17.51 7.25
N TYR A 307 -11.49 18.78 7.45
CA TYR A 307 -11.44 19.38 8.79
C TYR A 307 -12.49 18.76 9.72
N ILE A 308 -13.69 18.49 9.18
CA ILE A 308 -14.76 17.81 9.92
C ILE A 308 -14.31 16.38 10.25
N LYS A 309 -13.69 15.66 9.29
CA LYS A 309 -13.14 14.31 9.49
C LYS A 309 -12.12 14.29 10.64
N ILE A 310 -11.18 15.23 10.66
CA ILE A 310 -10.18 15.37 11.71
C ILE A 310 -10.85 15.57 13.09
N ILE A 311 -11.81 16.47 13.18
CA ILE A 311 -12.53 16.76 14.43
C ILE A 311 -13.28 15.52 14.92
N ILE A 312 -14.02 14.85 14.04
CA ILE A 312 -14.75 13.62 14.37
C ILE A 312 -13.77 12.55 14.87
N THR A 313 -12.65 12.36 14.18
CA THR A 313 -11.62 11.39 14.59
C THR A 313 -11.09 11.66 15.98
N ILE A 314 -10.74 12.91 16.29
CA ILE A 314 -10.23 13.28 17.61
C ILE A 314 -11.28 13.04 18.70
N VAL A 315 -12.51 13.47 18.47
CA VAL A 315 -13.61 13.32 19.44
C VAL A 315 -13.92 11.84 19.68
N LEU A 316 -14.08 11.03 18.61
CA LEU A 316 -14.34 9.59 18.72
C LEU A 316 -13.19 8.88 19.42
N THR A 317 -11.94 9.21 19.07
CA THR A 317 -10.75 8.61 19.68
C THR A 317 -10.74 8.85 21.19
N ILE A 318 -10.94 10.07 21.66
CA ILE A 318 -10.94 10.40 23.10
C ILE A 318 -12.12 9.72 23.80
N LEU A 319 -13.31 9.78 23.22
CA LEU A 319 -14.53 9.21 23.80
C LEU A 319 -14.41 7.68 23.95
N LEU A 320 -14.06 6.97 22.87
CA LEU A 320 -13.93 5.50 22.89
C LEU A 320 -12.78 5.08 23.82
N SER A 321 -11.64 5.79 23.81
CA SER A 321 -10.54 5.52 24.73
C SER A 321 -10.96 5.63 26.18
N TYR A 322 -11.76 6.63 26.52
CA TYR A 322 -12.27 6.81 27.89
C TYR A 322 -13.23 5.67 28.26
N ILE A 323 -14.16 5.28 27.39
CA ILE A 323 -15.09 4.18 27.61
C ILE A 323 -14.32 2.86 27.82
N ILE A 324 -13.33 2.57 26.99
CA ILE A 324 -12.49 1.37 27.08
C ILE A 324 -11.71 1.38 28.41
N HIS A 325 -11.13 2.53 28.77
CA HIS A 325 -10.41 2.69 30.04
C HIS A 325 -11.29 2.42 31.26
N LEU A 326 -12.53 2.94 31.27
CA LEU A 326 -13.52 2.64 32.32
C LEU A 326 -13.79 1.14 32.44
N GLY A 327 -13.92 0.47 31.32
CA GLY A 327 -14.16 -0.98 31.27
C GLY A 327 -12.99 -1.81 31.82
N ILE A 328 -11.74 -1.42 31.54
CA ILE A 328 -10.55 -2.20 31.88
C ILE A 328 -10.01 -1.88 33.29
N LYS A 329 -9.88 -0.60 33.64
CA LYS A 329 -9.05 -0.17 34.77
C LYS A 329 -9.81 0.38 35.97
N PHE A 330 -11.10 0.66 35.86
CA PHE A 330 -11.82 1.32 36.95
C PHE A 330 -12.13 0.35 38.10
N LYS A 331 -11.75 0.71 39.32
CA LYS A 331 -11.90 -0.15 40.52
C LYS A 331 -13.20 0.06 41.28
N GLU A 332 -13.99 1.10 41.00
CA GLU A 332 -15.24 1.36 41.72
C GLU A 332 -16.37 0.43 41.24
N ASN A 333 -17.07 -0.18 42.21
CA ASN A 333 -18.19 -1.08 41.99
C ASN A 333 -19.52 -0.35 41.69
N LYS A 334 -19.52 0.64 40.79
CA LYS A 334 -20.74 1.30 40.34
C LYS A 334 -21.44 0.46 39.26
N LEU A 335 -22.75 0.35 39.32
CA LEU A 335 -23.57 -0.38 38.34
C LEU A 335 -23.22 0.07 36.90
N PHE A 336 -23.02 1.36 36.69
CA PHE A 336 -22.63 1.94 35.41
C PHE A 336 -21.35 1.33 34.84
N ASN A 337 -20.32 1.12 35.67
CA ASN A 337 -19.07 0.51 35.21
C ASN A 337 -19.23 -0.97 34.86
N TRP A 338 -20.12 -1.68 35.51
CA TRP A 338 -20.45 -3.05 35.16
C TRP A 338 -21.20 -3.14 33.82
N ILE A 339 -22.12 -2.20 33.55
CA ILE A 339 -22.81 -2.11 32.27
C ILE A 339 -21.79 -1.85 31.14
N ILE A 340 -20.87 -0.88 31.32
CA ILE A 340 -19.82 -0.62 30.33
C ILE A 340 -18.96 -1.86 30.08
N ARG A 341 -18.55 -2.58 31.11
CA ARG A 341 -17.79 -3.83 30.96
C ARG A 341 -18.55 -4.87 30.18
N LEU A 342 -19.83 -5.07 30.49
CA LEU A 342 -20.69 -6.01 29.77
C LEU A 342 -20.77 -5.65 28.29
N ILE A 343 -20.99 -4.38 27.96
CA ILE A 343 -21.05 -3.89 26.57
C ILE A 343 -19.71 -4.15 25.86
N ILE A 344 -18.58 -3.80 26.49
CA ILE A 344 -17.25 -4.04 25.92
C ILE A 344 -17.03 -5.54 25.68
N ILE A 345 -17.40 -6.40 26.61
CA ILE A 345 -17.29 -7.85 26.47
C ILE A 345 -18.14 -8.34 25.30
N LEU A 346 -19.40 -7.90 25.19
CA LEU A 346 -20.31 -8.33 24.12
C LEU A 346 -19.78 -7.88 22.75
N ILE A 347 -19.34 -6.63 22.62
CA ILE A 347 -18.74 -6.12 21.36
C ILE A 347 -17.45 -6.89 21.03
N SER A 348 -16.60 -7.15 22.04
CA SER A 348 -15.36 -7.90 21.83
C SER A 348 -15.63 -9.36 21.44
N LEU A 349 -16.65 -10.00 22.01
CA LEU A 349 -17.07 -11.35 21.62
C LEU A 349 -17.63 -11.38 20.19
N PHE A 350 -18.36 -10.35 19.78
CA PHE A 350 -18.79 -10.22 18.39
C PHE A 350 -17.60 -10.05 17.44
N GLY A 351 -16.62 -9.20 17.79
CA GLY A 351 -15.39 -9.07 17.02
C GLY A 351 -14.55 -10.35 16.97
N LEU A 352 -14.48 -11.09 18.08
CA LEU A 352 -13.85 -12.42 18.13
C LEU A 352 -14.58 -13.42 17.21
N TYR A 353 -15.91 -13.41 17.21
CA TYR A 353 -16.70 -14.22 16.30
C TYR A 353 -16.37 -13.90 14.85
N GLN A 354 -16.34 -12.61 14.46
CA GLN A 354 -15.98 -12.18 13.11
C GLN A 354 -14.56 -12.61 12.72
N TYR A 355 -13.59 -12.50 13.64
CA TYR A 355 -12.23 -13.01 13.42
C TYR A 355 -12.20 -14.53 13.18
N VAL A 356 -12.96 -15.30 13.95
CA VAL A 356 -12.99 -16.78 13.83
C VAL A 356 -13.59 -17.20 12.49
N VAL A 357 -14.70 -16.57 12.08
CA VAL A 357 -15.38 -16.89 10.81
C VAL A 357 -14.72 -16.28 9.58
N ALA A 358 -13.87 -15.28 9.76
CA ALA A 358 -13.13 -14.66 8.66
C ALA A 358 -12.27 -15.70 7.94
N LYS A 359 -12.21 -15.59 6.62
CA LYS A 359 -11.37 -16.44 5.78
C LYS A 359 -9.95 -15.89 5.73
N ASP A 360 -9.04 -16.78 5.45
CA ASP A 360 -7.64 -16.44 5.24
C ASP A 360 -7.37 -16.37 3.73
N HIS A 361 -7.19 -15.16 3.22
CA HIS A 361 -6.88 -14.89 1.83
C HIS A 361 -5.37 -14.91 1.54
N THR A 362 -4.55 -15.31 2.52
CA THR A 362 -3.06 -15.31 2.39
C THR A 362 -2.59 -16.15 1.21
N ALA A 363 -3.28 -17.24 0.89
CA ALA A 363 -2.92 -18.11 -0.24
C ALA A 363 -3.17 -17.41 -1.58
N GLU A 364 -4.28 -16.69 -1.72
CA GLU A 364 -4.65 -15.93 -2.92
C GLU A 364 -3.68 -14.76 -3.15
N MET A 365 -3.34 -14.04 -2.08
CA MET A 365 -2.35 -12.95 -2.16
C MET A 365 -0.95 -13.46 -2.51
N LYS A 366 -0.55 -14.63 -2.00
CA LYS A 366 0.72 -15.27 -2.38
C LYS A 366 0.72 -15.73 -3.85
N GLU A 367 -0.40 -16.17 -4.37
CA GLU A 367 -0.49 -16.55 -5.77
C GLU A 367 -0.41 -15.33 -6.68
N LEU A 368 -1.04 -14.20 -6.30
CA LEU A 368 -0.87 -12.92 -6.99
C LEU A 368 0.61 -12.47 -6.98
N GLU A 369 1.25 -12.49 -5.82
CA GLU A 369 2.68 -12.16 -5.67
C GLU A 369 3.55 -13.05 -6.56
N LYS A 370 3.27 -14.35 -6.59
CA LYS A 370 3.96 -15.31 -7.47
C LYS A 370 3.74 -15.00 -8.94
N GLN A 371 2.55 -14.55 -9.32
CA GLN A 371 2.22 -14.16 -10.68
C GLN A 371 2.94 -12.87 -11.08
N LEU A 372 3.00 -11.88 -10.20
CA LEU A 372 3.79 -10.67 -10.41
C LEU A 372 5.28 -10.97 -10.53
N ASN A 373 5.82 -11.86 -9.68
CA ASN A 373 7.22 -12.29 -9.77
C ASN A 373 7.50 -13.04 -11.07
N LYS A 374 6.59 -13.92 -11.53
CA LYS A 374 6.69 -14.59 -12.82
C LYS A 374 6.69 -13.59 -13.99
N ASN A 375 5.84 -12.57 -13.93
CA ASN A 375 5.82 -11.51 -14.93
C ASN A 375 7.12 -10.69 -14.92
N ALA A 376 7.68 -10.43 -13.74
CA ALA A 376 8.98 -9.74 -13.60
C ALA A 376 10.14 -10.56 -14.19
N GLU A 377 10.15 -11.88 -13.97
CA GLU A 377 11.13 -12.79 -14.58
C GLU A 377 10.98 -12.84 -16.10
N MET A 378 9.74 -12.93 -16.60
CA MET A 378 9.47 -12.93 -18.03
C MET A 378 9.88 -11.60 -18.68
N MET A 379 9.61 -10.47 -18.04
CA MET A 379 10.09 -9.15 -18.48
C MET A 379 11.60 -9.15 -18.62
N LYS A 380 12.32 -9.70 -17.64
CA LYS A 380 13.80 -9.75 -17.67
C LYS A 380 14.33 -10.59 -18.83
N LEU A 381 13.71 -11.76 -19.09
CA LEU A 381 14.04 -12.58 -20.24
C LEU A 381 13.77 -11.85 -21.56
N LYS A 382 12.66 -11.12 -21.65
CA LYS A 382 12.32 -10.33 -22.84
C LYS A 382 13.25 -9.14 -23.05
N GLN A 383 13.76 -8.54 -21.98
CA GLN A 383 14.79 -7.49 -22.06
C GLN A 383 16.11 -8.04 -22.61
N GLU A 384 16.53 -9.23 -22.19
CA GLU A 384 17.72 -9.91 -22.71
C GLU A 384 17.56 -10.29 -24.19
N GLU A 385 16.39 -10.77 -24.56
CA GLU A 385 16.01 -11.08 -25.95
C GLU A 385 16.05 -9.81 -26.82
N TYR A 386 15.46 -8.71 -26.32
CA TYR A 386 15.47 -7.42 -26.98
C TYR A 386 16.90 -6.90 -27.25
N ALA A 387 17.78 -7.00 -26.25
CA ALA A 387 19.16 -6.57 -26.40
C ALA A 387 19.93 -7.33 -27.50
N LYS A 388 19.61 -8.61 -27.69
CA LYS A 388 20.18 -9.44 -28.76
C LYS A 388 19.59 -9.10 -30.14
N GLN A 389 18.27 -8.89 -30.19
CA GLN A 389 17.58 -8.59 -31.44
C GLN A 389 17.87 -7.20 -31.98
N LEU A 390 18.18 -6.25 -31.08
CA LEU A 390 18.42 -4.85 -31.47
C LEU A 390 19.60 -4.70 -32.44
N GLU A 391 20.61 -5.52 -32.31
CA GLU A 391 21.80 -5.51 -33.16
C GLU A 391 21.53 -6.14 -34.53
N GLU A 392 20.74 -7.23 -34.56
CA GLU A 392 20.42 -7.98 -35.79
C GLU A 392 19.30 -7.32 -36.62
N GLU A 393 18.38 -6.60 -36.00
CA GLU A 393 17.18 -6.05 -36.65
C GLU A 393 17.28 -4.59 -37.06
N LYS A 394 18.35 -3.90 -36.72
CA LYS A 394 18.53 -2.47 -37.02
C LYS A 394 18.46 -2.17 -38.53
N GLU A 395 19.08 -3.02 -39.35
CA GLU A 395 19.03 -2.89 -40.80
C GLU A 395 17.64 -3.28 -41.38
N ALA A 396 17.00 -4.30 -40.76
CA ALA A 396 15.65 -4.73 -41.17
C ALA A 396 14.59 -3.66 -40.80
N TRP A 397 14.77 -2.97 -39.66
CA TRP A 397 13.91 -1.87 -39.22
C TRP A 397 13.97 -0.66 -40.18
N GLU A 398 15.14 -0.25 -40.60
CA GLU A 398 15.31 0.86 -41.57
C GLU A 398 14.65 0.52 -42.91
N LEU A 399 14.74 -0.74 -43.36
CA LEU A 399 14.09 -1.21 -44.58
C LEU A 399 12.55 -1.22 -44.47
N GLU A 400 12.01 -1.62 -43.31
CA GLU A 400 10.56 -1.61 -43.04
C GLU A 400 10.00 -0.20 -42.88
N LEU A 401 10.72 0.71 -42.20
CA LEU A 401 10.39 2.13 -42.16
C LEU A 401 10.27 2.73 -43.56
N LYS A 402 11.21 2.37 -44.46
CA LYS A 402 11.18 2.83 -45.83
C LYS A 402 9.98 2.28 -46.61
N LYS A 403 9.60 1.02 -46.37
CA LYS A 403 8.36 0.44 -46.91
C LYS A 403 7.11 1.15 -46.39
N LEU A 404 7.15 1.67 -45.18
CA LEU A 404 6.09 2.48 -44.57
C LEU A 404 5.98 3.87 -45.20
N GLU A 405 7.11 4.54 -45.42
CA GLU A 405 7.18 5.81 -46.15
C GLU A 405 6.64 5.66 -47.60
N ASP A 406 6.88 4.48 -48.22
CA ASP A 406 6.37 4.16 -49.55
C ASP A 406 4.89 3.72 -49.54
N GLY A 407 4.19 3.66 -48.43
CA GLY A 407 2.76 3.40 -48.33
C GLY A 407 2.31 1.94 -48.47
N VAL A 408 3.18 1.00 -48.16
CA VAL A 408 2.95 -0.44 -48.35
C VAL A 408 2.58 -1.17 -47.07
N ALA A 409 2.72 -0.55 -45.87
CA ALA A 409 2.46 -1.23 -44.60
C ALA A 409 1.23 -0.69 -43.85
N ASP A 410 0.59 -1.57 -43.10
CA ASP A 410 -0.52 -1.25 -42.22
C ASP A 410 -0.05 -0.53 -40.96
N LEU A 411 -0.79 0.49 -40.50
CA LEU A 411 -0.46 1.27 -39.31
C LEU A 411 -0.38 0.41 -38.05
N ASP A 412 -1.22 -0.60 -37.91
CA ASP A 412 -1.15 -1.52 -36.77
C ASP A 412 0.14 -2.34 -36.80
N GLU A 413 0.55 -2.80 -37.98
CA GLU A 413 1.83 -3.49 -38.13
C GLU A 413 3.00 -2.58 -37.79
N VAL A 414 2.91 -1.29 -38.13
CA VAL A 414 3.91 -0.29 -37.78
C VAL A 414 4.03 -0.14 -36.29
N VAL A 415 2.91 0.09 -35.62
CA VAL A 415 2.88 0.31 -34.16
C VAL A 415 3.37 -0.91 -33.38
N HIS A 416 3.00 -2.11 -33.82
CA HIS A 416 3.52 -3.36 -33.25
C HIS A 416 5.03 -3.56 -33.47
N LYS A 417 5.59 -2.97 -34.52
CA LYS A 417 7.03 -3.05 -34.83
C LYS A 417 7.86 -1.93 -34.24
N LEU A 418 7.25 -1.00 -33.51
CA LEU A 418 7.99 0.09 -32.85
C LEU A 418 9.00 -0.45 -31.81
N HIS A 419 10.21 0.06 -31.87
CA HIS A 419 11.20 -0.10 -30.81
C HIS A 419 10.90 0.86 -29.66
N LEU A 420 9.82 0.58 -28.95
CA LEU A 420 9.33 1.35 -27.83
C LEU A 420 10.17 1.05 -26.57
N VAL A 421 10.43 2.07 -25.78
CA VAL A 421 10.97 1.89 -24.42
C VAL A 421 9.92 2.28 -23.40
N GLY A 422 9.49 1.33 -22.57
CA GLY A 422 8.58 1.54 -21.45
C GLY A 422 9.34 1.57 -20.12
N VAL A 423 9.16 2.63 -19.33
CA VAL A 423 9.72 2.71 -17.97
C VAL A 423 8.56 2.88 -16.98
N GLY A 424 8.42 1.96 -16.03
CA GLY A 424 7.26 1.91 -15.16
C GLY A 424 7.50 1.47 -13.71
N ASP A 425 6.46 1.61 -12.94
CA ASP A 425 6.34 1.09 -11.57
C ASP A 425 5.64 -0.28 -11.53
N SER A 426 5.10 -0.65 -10.38
CA SER A 426 4.39 -1.93 -10.20
C SER A 426 3.14 -2.07 -11.07
N VAL A 427 2.50 -0.97 -11.46
CA VAL A 427 1.32 -0.99 -12.34
C VAL A 427 1.72 -1.46 -13.73
N MET A 428 2.76 -0.84 -14.32
CA MET A 428 3.31 -1.27 -15.61
C MET A 428 3.91 -2.68 -15.53
N LEU A 429 4.58 -3.02 -14.42
CA LEU A 429 5.13 -4.36 -14.21
C LEU A 429 4.04 -5.43 -14.26
N GLY A 430 2.91 -5.17 -13.64
CA GLY A 430 1.75 -6.06 -13.71
C GLY A 430 1.25 -6.30 -15.14
N ALA A 431 1.30 -5.26 -15.98
CA ALA A 431 0.83 -5.28 -17.35
C ALA A 431 1.88 -5.72 -18.39
N VAL A 432 3.09 -6.08 -17.99
CA VAL A 432 4.23 -6.29 -18.90
C VAL A 432 3.97 -7.37 -19.96
N THR A 433 3.22 -8.41 -19.62
CA THR A 433 2.83 -9.48 -20.56
C THR A 433 1.96 -8.94 -21.69
N ASP A 434 1.00 -8.11 -21.33
CA ASP A 434 0.06 -7.51 -22.28
C ASP A 434 0.76 -6.44 -23.12
N LEU A 435 1.70 -5.70 -22.51
CA LEU A 435 2.55 -4.75 -23.22
C LEU A 435 3.45 -5.43 -24.26
N TYR A 436 4.03 -6.58 -23.97
CA TYR A 436 4.81 -7.33 -24.97
C TYR A 436 3.94 -7.95 -26.06
N ARG A 437 2.66 -8.18 -25.80
CA ARG A 437 1.71 -8.60 -26.85
C ARG A 437 1.44 -7.46 -27.83
N GLU A 438 1.23 -6.24 -27.33
CA GLU A 438 1.01 -5.05 -28.15
C GLU A 438 2.31 -4.55 -28.80
N PHE A 439 3.43 -4.66 -28.13
CA PHE A 439 4.74 -4.16 -28.57
C PHE A 439 5.79 -5.27 -28.48
N PRO A 440 5.79 -6.24 -29.41
CA PRO A 440 6.73 -7.38 -29.35
C PRO A 440 8.20 -7.02 -29.41
N LYS A 441 8.54 -5.86 -30.00
CA LYS A 441 9.88 -5.30 -30.09
C LYS A 441 10.17 -4.24 -29.03
N GLY A 442 9.27 -4.04 -28.09
CA GLY A 442 9.43 -3.11 -26.99
C GLY A 442 10.48 -3.56 -25.98
N TYR A 443 11.10 -2.62 -25.33
CA TYR A 443 11.93 -2.82 -24.14
C TYR A 443 11.22 -2.23 -22.93
N PHE A 444 10.92 -3.04 -21.92
CA PHE A 444 10.22 -2.61 -20.73
C PHE A 444 11.09 -2.78 -19.50
N ASP A 445 11.30 -1.69 -18.75
CA ASP A 445 11.95 -1.66 -17.45
C ASP A 445 10.95 -1.15 -16.41
N ALA A 446 10.28 -2.07 -15.73
CA ALA A 446 9.32 -1.77 -14.69
C ALA A 446 9.68 -2.49 -13.39
N LYS A 447 9.44 -1.83 -12.25
CA LYS A 447 9.83 -2.33 -10.93
C LYS A 447 8.85 -1.87 -9.86
N GLU A 448 8.56 -2.74 -8.90
CA GLU A 448 7.76 -2.42 -7.73
C GLU A 448 8.32 -1.21 -6.97
N SER A 449 7.40 -0.39 -6.45
CA SER A 449 7.70 0.81 -5.64
C SER A 449 8.64 1.82 -6.31
N ARG A 450 8.76 1.77 -7.65
CA ARG A 450 9.60 2.72 -8.38
C ARG A 450 9.00 4.12 -8.34
N THR A 451 9.79 5.07 -7.88
CA THR A 451 9.47 6.49 -7.92
C THR A 451 9.86 7.12 -9.26
N ALA A 452 9.12 8.14 -9.70
CA ALA A 452 9.35 8.75 -11.02
C ALA A 452 10.73 9.45 -11.18
N TRP A 453 11.37 9.83 -10.11
CA TRP A 453 12.66 10.55 -10.13
C TRP A 453 13.89 9.70 -10.47
N VAL A 454 13.81 8.37 -10.39
CA VAL A 454 14.95 7.50 -10.78
C VAL A 454 15.03 7.23 -12.28
N VAL A 455 14.01 7.63 -13.03
CA VAL A 455 13.88 7.39 -14.49
C VAL A 455 15.07 7.91 -15.27
N ASN A 456 15.58 9.08 -14.93
CA ASN A 456 16.71 9.67 -15.65
C ASN A 456 17.95 8.80 -15.70
N ASN A 457 18.26 8.10 -14.60
CA ASN A 457 19.40 7.18 -14.58
C ASN A 457 19.18 6.02 -15.56
N ILE A 458 17.97 5.47 -15.59
CA ILE A 458 17.60 4.39 -16.51
C ILE A 458 17.72 4.85 -17.97
N LEU A 459 17.17 6.03 -18.29
CA LEU A 459 17.24 6.58 -19.65
C LEU A 459 18.68 6.86 -20.09
N LYS A 460 19.51 7.38 -19.19
CA LYS A 460 20.94 7.61 -19.45
C LYS A 460 21.68 6.30 -19.71
N ASP A 461 21.39 5.26 -18.93
CA ASP A 461 22.00 3.96 -19.11
C ASP A 461 21.55 3.32 -20.44
N LEU A 462 20.27 3.39 -20.79
CA LEU A 462 19.74 2.91 -22.06
C LEU A 462 20.35 3.69 -23.23
N LYS A 463 20.47 5.01 -23.12
CA LYS A 463 21.11 5.85 -24.13
C LYS A 463 22.59 5.51 -24.33
N ALA A 464 23.33 5.33 -23.23
CA ALA A 464 24.75 4.95 -23.26
C ALA A 464 24.99 3.59 -23.93
N ASN A 465 24.01 2.68 -23.83
CA ASN A 465 24.06 1.36 -24.44
C ASN A 465 23.37 1.27 -25.83
N ASN A 466 22.97 2.39 -26.41
CA ASN A 466 22.22 2.46 -27.68
C ASN A 466 20.89 1.67 -27.67
N MET A 467 20.27 1.52 -26.52
CA MET A 467 19.01 0.80 -26.33
C MET A 467 17.81 1.74 -26.16
N LEU A 468 18.00 3.05 -26.20
CA LEU A 468 16.92 4.02 -26.08
C LEU A 468 16.13 4.12 -27.38
N GLY A 469 14.95 3.49 -27.39
CA GLY A 469 14.04 3.47 -28.53
C GLY A 469 13.20 4.76 -28.68
N ASN A 470 12.26 4.70 -29.62
CA ASN A 470 11.24 5.73 -29.85
C ASN A 470 9.92 5.04 -30.22
N PRO A 471 8.79 5.36 -29.57
CA PRO A 471 8.61 6.31 -28.47
C PRO A 471 9.07 5.79 -27.11
N VAL A 472 9.11 6.70 -26.11
CA VAL A 472 9.33 6.38 -24.70
C VAL A 472 8.01 6.50 -23.96
N VAL A 473 7.63 5.45 -23.21
CA VAL A 473 6.39 5.38 -22.45
C VAL A 473 6.68 5.37 -20.94
N PHE A 474 6.05 6.27 -20.20
CA PHE A 474 6.16 6.32 -18.75
C PHE A 474 4.87 5.88 -18.06
N GLY A 475 4.91 4.73 -17.39
CA GLY A 475 3.88 4.25 -16.47
C GLY A 475 4.30 4.53 -15.02
N LEU A 476 4.40 5.80 -14.65
CA LEU A 476 4.95 6.27 -13.39
C LEU A 476 4.07 7.36 -12.79
N GLY A 477 3.92 7.34 -11.48
CA GLY A 477 3.11 8.33 -10.76
C GLY A 477 2.39 7.76 -9.56
N ALA A 478 2.16 6.45 -9.49
CA ALA A 478 1.53 5.81 -8.35
C ALA A 478 2.39 5.91 -7.06
N ASN A 479 3.71 6.01 -7.20
CA ASN A 479 4.66 6.14 -6.09
C ASN A 479 5.22 7.56 -5.92
N GLY A 480 4.58 8.57 -6.52
CA GLY A 480 4.93 9.98 -6.38
C GLY A 480 5.26 10.69 -7.68
N ASP A 481 5.23 12.02 -7.63
CA ASP A 481 5.47 12.89 -8.78
C ASP A 481 6.95 12.97 -9.16
N CYS A 482 7.21 13.26 -10.44
CA CYS A 482 8.49 13.69 -10.95
C CYS A 482 8.54 15.22 -10.85
N PRO A 483 9.44 15.81 -10.05
CA PRO A 483 9.57 17.25 -9.95
C PRO A 483 9.92 17.89 -11.32
N GLU A 484 9.67 19.18 -11.48
CA GLU A 484 9.90 19.90 -12.74
C GLU A 484 11.35 19.73 -13.25
N TRP A 485 12.34 19.82 -12.38
CA TRP A 485 13.75 19.60 -12.76
C TRP A 485 13.99 18.20 -13.31
N CYS A 486 13.32 17.21 -12.77
CA CYS A 486 13.40 15.81 -13.22
C CYS A 486 12.78 15.66 -14.61
N LYS A 487 11.63 16.29 -14.88
CA LYS A 487 10.97 16.28 -16.19
C LYS A 487 11.82 16.97 -17.27
N LEU A 488 12.43 18.11 -16.94
CA LEU A 488 13.35 18.80 -17.85
C LEU A 488 14.60 17.97 -18.15
N GLU A 489 15.12 17.25 -17.17
CA GLU A 489 16.27 16.36 -17.37
C GLU A 489 15.89 15.15 -18.24
N ILE A 490 14.67 14.63 -18.12
CA ILE A 490 14.12 13.62 -19.03
C ILE A 490 14.14 14.13 -20.47
N LEU A 491 13.56 15.29 -20.74
CA LEU A 491 13.56 15.89 -22.09
C LEU A 491 14.98 16.01 -22.69
N ASN A 492 15.93 16.50 -21.90
CA ASN A 492 17.30 16.60 -22.33
C ASN A 492 17.96 15.23 -22.65
N THR A 493 17.54 14.19 -21.97
CA THR A 493 18.09 12.85 -22.15
C THR A 493 17.54 12.17 -23.39
N ILE A 494 16.23 12.30 -23.65
CA ILE A 494 15.54 11.62 -24.74
C ILE A 494 15.54 12.40 -26.06
N GLU A 495 15.91 13.69 -26.04
CA GLU A 495 16.01 14.57 -27.22
C GLU A 495 14.66 14.69 -27.97
N ASP A 496 14.64 14.47 -29.29
CA ASP A 496 13.48 14.65 -30.16
C ASP A 496 12.50 13.44 -30.14
N ARG A 497 12.68 12.48 -29.24
CA ARG A 497 11.81 11.31 -29.16
C ARG A 497 10.46 11.65 -28.55
N ASN A 498 9.44 10.96 -29.00
CA ASN A 498 8.10 11.10 -28.44
C ASN A 498 8.00 10.44 -27.06
N ILE A 499 7.39 11.16 -26.13
CA ILE A 499 7.07 10.69 -24.78
C ILE A 499 5.59 10.45 -24.68
N PHE A 500 5.20 9.30 -24.17
CA PHE A 500 3.84 9.01 -23.73
C PHE A 500 3.83 8.80 -22.22
N TRP A 501 3.12 9.65 -21.50
CA TRP A 501 3.07 9.59 -20.04
C TRP A 501 1.66 9.25 -19.56
N LEU A 502 1.54 8.15 -18.82
CA LEU A 502 0.26 7.74 -18.25
C LEU A 502 -0.04 8.52 -16.97
N THR A 503 -1.30 8.92 -16.83
CA THR A 503 -1.85 9.40 -15.55
C THR A 503 -2.04 8.22 -14.60
N THR A 504 -2.16 8.50 -13.30
CA THR A 504 -2.35 7.49 -12.25
C THR A 504 -3.72 7.58 -11.61
N THR A 505 -4.25 6.47 -11.10
CA THR A 505 -5.58 6.36 -10.44
C THR A 505 -5.52 6.45 -8.92
N TRP A 506 -4.34 6.63 -8.35
CA TRP A 506 -4.19 6.74 -6.91
C TRP A 506 -4.96 7.95 -6.33
N ASN A 507 -5.61 7.80 -5.15
CA ASN A 507 -6.46 8.82 -4.49
C ASN A 507 -5.82 10.22 -4.27
N LYS A 508 -4.52 10.35 -4.49
CA LYS A 508 -3.77 11.62 -4.48
C LYS A 508 -3.19 11.95 -5.86
N GLY A 509 -3.62 11.22 -6.88
CA GLY A 509 -3.18 11.38 -8.26
C GLY A 509 -3.55 12.70 -8.89
N ASP A 510 -4.60 13.38 -8.41
CA ASP A 510 -5.05 14.67 -8.97
C ASP A 510 -3.89 15.65 -9.15
N TYR A 511 -3.00 15.75 -8.16
CA TYR A 511 -1.82 16.62 -8.23
C TYR A 511 -0.80 16.12 -9.25
N VAL A 512 -0.50 14.81 -9.24
CA VAL A 512 0.47 14.17 -10.15
C VAL A 512 -0.04 14.27 -11.59
N ASN A 513 -1.31 13.91 -11.80
CA ASN A 513 -1.95 13.92 -13.11
C ASN A 513 -2.03 15.34 -13.69
N LYS A 514 -2.36 16.32 -12.85
CA LYS A 514 -2.30 17.72 -13.25
C LYS A 514 -0.90 18.15 -13.71
N ASN A 515 0.12 17.77 -12.95
CA ASN A 515 1.51 18.10 -13.28
C ASN A 515 1.99 17.41 -14.58
N ILE A 516 1.51 16.20 -14.86
CA ILE A 516 1.78 15.51 -16.14
C ILE A 516 1.09 16.27 -17.29
N LYS A 517 -0.21 16.58 -17.15
CA LYS A 517 -1.00 17.31 -18.16
C LYS A 517 -0.45 18.72 -18.41
N ASP A 518 -0.11 19.46 -17.35
CA ASP A 518 0.49 20.80 -17.44
C ASP A 518 1.88 20.76 -18.11
N PHE A 519 2.64 19.69 -17.93
CA PHE A 519 3.93 19.52 -18.58
C PHE A 519 3.77 19.20 -20.06
N ALA A 520 2.89 18.25 -20.40
CA ALA A 520 2.62 17.89 -21.79
C ALA A 520 2.09 19.08 -22.61
N SER A 521 1.24 19.93 -22.02
CA SER A 521 0.71 21.12 -22.71
C SER A 521 1.78 22.15 -23.15
N LYS A 522 3.01 22.01 -22.68
CA LYS A 522 4.15 22.92 -22.98
C LYS A 522 5.17 22.31 -23.92
N HIS A 523 5.01 21.03 -24.30
CA HIS A 523 6.02 20.30 -25.08
C HIS A 523 5.34 19.41 -26.14
N ASP A 524 5.55 19.72 -27.41
CA ASP A 524 4.88 19.10 -28.55
C ASP A 524 5.20 17.60 -28.73
N ASN A 525 6.32 17.13 -28.20
CA ASN A 525 6.71 15.72 -28.22
C ASN A 525 6.29 14.94 -26.95
N VAL A 526 5.45 15.54 -26.07
CA VAL A 526 4.96 14.89 -24.83
C VAL A 526 3.44 14.68 -24.93
N TYR A 527 3.03 13.44 -24.93
CA TYR A 527 1.65 13.01 -25.02
C TYR A 527 1.20 12.46 -23.68
N VAL A 528 -0.05 12.74 -23.27
CA VAL A 528 -0.66 12.21 -22.05
C VAL A 528 -1.56 11.05 -22.40
N ILE A 529 -1.34 9.90 -21.79
CA ILE A 529 -2.30 8.79 -21.78
C ILE A 529 -3.14 8.95 -20.51
N ASP A 530 -4.37 9.43 -20.66
CA ASP A 530 -5.23 9.75 -19.52
C ASP A 530 -5.87 8.49 -18.91
N TRP A 531 -5.00 7.65 -18.31
CA TRP A 531 -5.40 6.42 -17.63
C TRP A 531 -6.40 6.67 -16.50
N GLU A 532 -6.30 7.82 -15.83
CA GLU A 532 -7.27 8.26 -14.83
C GLU A 532 -8.68 8.35 -15.39
N SER A 533 -8.83 8.98 -16.56
CA SER A 533 -10.13 9.11 -17.23
C SER A 533 -10.59 7.79 -17.85
N ILE A 534 -9.67 7.03 -18.44
CA ILE A 534 -9.95 5.73 -19.05
C ILE A 534 -10.44 4.73 -18.01
N SER A 535 -9.83 4.74 -16.82
CA SER A 535 -10.16 3.80 -15.75
C SER A 535 -11.26 4.28 -14.80
N LYS A 536 -11.78 5.49 -14.98
CA LYS A 536 -12.76 6.08 -14.09
C LYS A 536 -14.11 5.36 -14.16
N GLY A 537 -14.59 4.89 -13.02
CA GLY A 537 -15.81 4.08 -12.92
C GLY A 537 -15.58 2.59 -13.16
N HIS A 538 -14.33 2.19 -13.19
CA HIS A 538 -13.82 0.87 -13.50
C HIS A 538 -13.04 0.32 -12.31
N ASP A 539 -13.67 0.29 -11.13
CA ASP A 539 -13.11 -0.37 -9.95
C ASP A 539 -12.55 -1.76 -10.28
N GLU A 540 -12.95 -2.40 -11.32
CA GLU A 540 -12.62 -3.68 -11.91
C GLU A 540 -11.29 -3.76 -12.60
N TYR A 541 -10.74 -2.66 -13.03
CA TYR A 541 -9.36 -2.63 -13.50
C TYR A 541 -8.39 -2.89 -12.37
N PHE A 542 -8.86 -2.75 -11.14
CA PHE A 542 -7.99 -2.72 -9.99
C PHE A 542 -8.28 -3.87 -9.05
N ILE A 543 -7.24 -4.42 -8.47
CA ILE A 543 -7.41 -5.25 -7.29
C ILE A 543 -7.95 -4.37 -6.15
N ALA A 544 -8.21 -4.96 -5.00
CA ALA A 544 -8.83 -4.27 -3.87
C ALA A 544 -8.11 -3.00 -3.37
N ASP A 545 -6.87 -2.78 -3.79
CA ASP A 545 -6.10 -1.57 -3.44
C ASP A 545 -6.43 -0.35 -4.31
N GLY A 546 -7.18 -0.53 -5.40
CA GLY A 546 -7.55 0.53 -6.32
C GLY A 546 -6.39 1.12 -7.15
N ILE A 547 -5.24 0.44 -7.19
CA ILE A 547 -4.01 0.90 -7.86
C ILE A 547 -3.49 -0.17 -8.82
N HIS A 548 -3.25 -1.39 -8.30
CA HIS A 548 -2.71 -2.47 -9.11
C HIS A 548 -3.78 -3.08 -9.98
N LEU A 549 -3.36 -3.41 -11.19
CA LEU A 549 -4.25 -3.86 -12.23
C LEU A 549 -4.60 -5.34 -12.07
N THR A 550 -5.85 -5.63 -12.22
CA THR A 550 -6.28 -6.98 -12.57
C THR A 550 -5.85 -7.29 -14.00
N GLU A 551 -6.09 -8.50 -14.47
CA GLU A 551 -5.73 -8.87 -15.82
C GLU A 551 -6.45 -8.04 -16.88
N ILE A 552 -7.71 -7.69 -16.67
CA ILE A 552 -8.50 -6.82 -17.53
C ILE A 552 -8.01 -5.38 -17.46
N GLY A 553 -7.68 -4.94 -16.26
CA GLY A 553 -7.03 -3.65 -16.08
C GLY A 553 -5.71 -3.60 -16.86
N ARG A 554 -4.93 -4.70 -16.88
CA ARG A 554 -3.67 -4.79 -17.64
C ARG A 554 -3.88 -4.68 -19.13
N GLU A 555 -4.88 -5.39 -19.67
CA GLU A 555 -5.19 -5.28 -21.10
C GLU A 555 -5.68 -3.89 -21.49
N SER A 556 -6.57 -3.30 -20.70
CA SER A 556 -7.01 -1.93 -20.94
C SER A 556 -5.86 -0.94 -20.82
N TYR A 557 -4.96 -1.14 -19.86
CA TYR A 557 -3.76 -0.32 -19.71
C TYR A 557 -2.82 -0.43 -20.92
N SER A 558 -2.54 -1.65 -21.36
CA SER A 558 -1.73 -1.93 -22.54
C SER A 558 -2.37 -1.37 -23.79
N LYS A 559 -3.67 -1.57 -23.95
CA LYS A 559 -4.45 -1.03 -25.05
C LYS A 559 -4.48 0.49 -25.06
N ALA A 560 -4.65 1.14 -23.92
CA ALA A 560 -4.62 2.60 -23.83
C ALA A 560 -3.26 3.18 -24.32
N ILE A 561 -2.16 2.52 -23.99
CA ILE A 561 -0.84 2.89 -24.48
C ILE A 561 -0.77 2.72 -26.00
N TYR A 562 -1.23 1.58 -26.49
CA TYR A 562 -1.24 1.28 -27.93
C TYR A 562 -2.07 2.30 -28.71
N ASP A 563 -3.29 2.56 -28.28
CA ASP A 563 -4.23 3.47 -28.95
C ASP A 563 -3.68 4.92 -28.95
N SER A 564 -3.09 5.36 -27.87
CA SER A 564 -2.49 6.71 -27.78
C SER A 564 -1.28 6.88 -28.68
N ILE A 565 -0.43 5.86 -28.80
CA ILE A 565 0.69 5.88 -29.71
C ILE A 565 0.18 5.86 -31.15
N LYS A 566 -0.77 5.00 -31.45
CA LYS A 566 -1.36 4.89 -32.77
C LYS A 566 -1.98 6.21 -33.24
N GLU A 567 -2.73 6.89 -32.36
CA GLU A 567 -3.33 8.20 -32.65
C GLU A 567 -2.28 9.25 -33.03
N ALA A 568 -1.16 9.30 -32.30
CA ALA A 568 -0.08 10.23 -32.59
C ALA A 568 0.60 9.97 -33.96
N TYR A 569 0.57 8.72 -34.44
CA TYR A 569 1.12 8.34 -35.75
C TYR A 569 0.10 8.40 -36.89
N ILE A 570 -1.22 8.53 -36.59
CA ILE A 570 -2.29 8.53 -37.60
C ILE A 570 -2.12 9.63 -38.64
N ASP A 571 -1.72 10.84 -38.23
CA ASP A 571 -1.59 11.99 -39.13
C ASP A 571 -0.51 11.79 -40.21
N GLU A 572 0.49 10.98 -39.91
CA GLU A 572 1.57 10.64 -40.86
C GLU A 572 1.12 9.67 -41.97
N TYR A 573 0.13 8.84 -41.70
CA TYR A 573 -0.27 7.71 -42.53
C TYR A 573 -1.68 7.79 -43.14
N ASN A 574 -2.46 8.81 -42.82
CA ASN A 574 -3.87 8.92 -43.24
C ASN A 574 -4.12 8.88 -44.74
N ASN A 575 -3.15 9.19 -45.58
CA ASN A 575 -3.32 9.29 -47.04
C ASN A 575 -3.16 7.91 -47.80
N LYS A 576 -2.76 6.85 -47.10
CA LYS A 576 -2.45 5.56 -47.76
C LYS A 576 -3.41 4.39 -47.38
N LYS A 577 -4.45 4.73 -46.63
CA LYS A 577 -5.26 3.79 -45.85
C LYS A 577 -6.31 2.96 -46.67
N ASP A 578 -6.88 3.57 -47.72
CA ASP A 578 -8.14 3.05 -48.31
C ASP A 578 -8.00 1.72 -49.11
N ALA A 579 -6.86 1.46 -49.73
CA ALA A 579 -6.65 0.23 -50.49
C ALA A 579 -6.35 -0.98 -49.58
N ILE A 580 -5.75 -0.78 -48.41
CA ILE A 580 -5.37 -1.83 -47.45
C ILE A 580 -6.58 -2.27 -46.61
N ILE A 581 -7.53 -1.35 -46.35
CA ILE A 581 -8.71 -1.60 -45.53
C ILE A 581 -9.56 -2.74 -46.10
N LYS A 582 -9.73 -2.84 -47.41
CA LYS A 582 -10.59 -3.84 -48.04
C LYS A 582 -10.05 -5.28 -47.95
N ALA A 583 -8.75 -5.47 -48.14
CA ALA A 583 -8.10 -6.77 -47.93
C ALA A 583 -8.12 -7.21 -46.48
N ARG A 584 -8.04 -6.26 -45.58
CA ARG A 584 -8.05 -6.42 -44.13
C ARG A 584 -9.44 -6.79 -43.58
N ASP A 585 -10.52 -6.25 -44.18
CA ASP A 585 -11.89 -6.55 -43.75
C ASP A 585 -12.22 -8.05 -43.93
N ASP A 586 -11.67 -8.69 -44.92
CA ASP A 586 -11.87 -10.14 -45.16
C ASP A 586 -11.05 -11.02 -44.20
N GLU A 587 -9.88 -10.56 -43.75
CA GLU A 587 -9.12 -11.22 -42.65
C GLU A 587 -9.75 -10.97 -41.28
N ASN A 588 -10.29 -9.76 -41.05
CA ASN A 588 -10.93 -9.41 -39.81
C ASN A 588 -12.18 -10.22 -39.47
N LYS A 589 -12.90 -10.73 -40.49
CA LYS A 589 -14.05 -11.64 -40.29
C LYS A 589 -13.67 -12.91 -39.51
N LYS A 590 -12.40 -13.27 -39.48
CA LYS A 590 -11.88 -14.44 -38.76
C LYS A 590 -11.35 -14.11 -37.36
N LYS A 591 -11.20 -12.84 -37.04
CA LYS A 591 -10.64 -12.42 -35.76
C LYS A 591 -11.70 -12.39 -34.66
N ILE A 592 -11.25 -12.68 -33.42
CA ILE A 592 -12.08 -12.76 -32.23
C ILE A 592 -11.48 -11.87 -31.15
N SER A 593 -12.31 -11.03 -30.55
CA SER A 593 -11.95 -10.30 -29.32
C SER A 593 -12.83 -10.73 -28.16
N PHE A 594 -12.20 -11.10 -27.07
CA PHE A 594 -12.88 -11.38 -25.81
C PHE A 594 -12.86 -10.14 -24.92
N TYR A 595 -14.03 -9.79 -24.37
CA TYR A 595 -14.21 -8.75 -23.38
C TYR A 595 -14.81 -9.37 -22.13
N GLY A 596 -14.22 -9.13 -21.00
CA GLY A 596 -14.73 -9.72 -19.76
C GLY A 596 -14.10 -9.18 -18.49
N ASN A 597 -14.73 -9.54 -17.38
CA ASN A 597 -14.27 -9.21 -16.04
C ASN A 597 -13.52 -10.39 -15.39
N ASP A 598 -13.53 -10.49 -14.06
CA ASP A 598 -12.87 -11.56 -13.32
C ASP A 598 -13.21 -12.98 -13.80
N LEU A 599 -14.39 -13.19 -14.39
CA LEU A 599 -14.79 -14.46 -14.89
C LEU A 599 -13.90 -14.91 -16.09
N LEU A 600 -13.71 -14.02 -17.06
CA LEU A 600 -12.83 -14.26 -18.20
C LEU A 600 -11.38 -14.41 -17.75
N LEU A 601 -10.98 -13.58 -16.82
CA LEU A 601 -9.66 -13.51 -16.25
C LEU A 601 -9.22 -14.83 -15.62
N ASN A 602 -10.07 -15.36 -14.77
CA ASN A 602 -9.83 -16.61 -14.05
C ASN A 602 -9.72 -17.80 -15.00
N ALA A 603 -10.49 -17.77 -16.11
CA ALA A 603 -10.50 -18.82 -17.10
C ALA A 603 -9.47 -18.58 -18.24
N PHE A 604 -8.71 -17.50 -18.21
CA PHE A 604 -7.85 -17.06 -19.31
C PHE A 604 -6.90 -18.14 -19.82
N ASP A 605 -6.14 -18.82 -18.94
CA ASP A 605 -5.18 -19.86 -19.32
C ASP A 605 -5.82 -21.03 -20.09
N TYR A 606 -7.10 -21.27 -19.88
CA TYR A 606 -7.87 -22.30 -20.58
C TYR A 606 -8.44 -21.79 -21.89
N ILE A 607 -8.95 -20.55 -21.91
CA ILE A 607 -9.57 -19.94 -23.10
C ILE A 607 -8.49 -19.59 -24.13
N GLU A 608 -7.35 -19.05 -23.68
CA GLU A 608 -6.23 -18.67 -24.55
C GLU A 608 -5.65 -19.87 -25.29
N LYS A 609 -5.61 -21.04 -24.69
CA LYS A 609 -5.18 -22.28 -25.36
C LYS A 609 -6.08 -22.71 -26.53
N GLU A 610 -7.37 -22.41 -26.44
CA GLU A 610 -8.35 -22.72 -27.48
C GLU A 610 -8.47 -21.60 -28.53
N PHE A 611 -8.21 -20.37 -28.13
CA PHE A 611 -8.31 -19.15 -28.94
C PHE A 611 -6.99 -18.35 -28.90
N ASN A 612 -5.89 -19.02 -29.23
CA ASN A 612 -4.53 -18.48 -29.11
C ASN A 612 -4.25 -17.23 -29.97
N ASN A 613 -5.05 -16.99 -31.00
CA ASN A 613 -4.98 -15.82 -31.88
C ASN A 613 -6.06 -14.79 -31.57
N ALA A 614 -6.83 -14.96 -30.49
CA ALA A 614 -7.86 -14.02 -30.12
C ALA A 614 -7.26 -12.83 -29.34
N LYS A 615 -7.90 -11.68 -29.48
CA LYS A 615 -7.63 -10.51 -28.65
C LYS A 615 -8.40 -10.62 -27.34
N TYR A 616 -7.77 -10.26 -26.25
CA TYR A 616 -8.37 -10.29 -24.92
C TYR A 616 -8.37 -8.89 -24.31
N VAL A 617 -9.55 -8.39 -23.99
CA VAL A 617 -9.77 -7.13 -23.27
C VAL A 617 -10.47 -7.47 -21.96
N MET A 618 -9.69 -7.60 -20.91
CA MET A 618 -10.14 -8.10 -19.64
C MET A 618 -10.00 -7.03 -18.56
N ASN A 619 -11.00 -6.91 -17.70
CA ASN A 619 -11.04 -5.87 -16.70
C ASN A 619 -11.96 -6.25 -15.56
N LYS A 620 -11.42 -6.29 -14.35
CA LYS A 620 -12.10 -6.76 -13.15
C LYS A 620 -13.44 -6.08 -12.89
N ASP A 621 -13.51 -4.79 -13.17
CA ASP A 621 -14.66 -3.98 -12.86
C ASP A 621 -15.38 -3.47 -14.11
N PHE A 622 -15.35 -4.14 -15.24
CA PHE A 622 -16.15 -3.73 -16.37
C PHE A 622 -17.58 -3.41 -15.93
N ASN A 623 -17.96 -2.17 -16.18
CA ASN A 623 -19.36 -1.77 -16.19
C ASN A 623 -19.77 -1.42 -17.62
N TYR A 624 -21.07 -1.15 -17.82
CA TYR A 624 -21.59 -0.85 -19.15
C TYR A 624 -20.88 0.34 -19.83
N GLU A 625 -20.65 1.43 -19.10
CA GLU A 625 -20.04 2.62 -19.68
C GLU A 625 -18.61 2.37 -20.16
N LEU A 626 -17.89 1.52 -19.47
CA LEU A 626 -16.53 1.14 -19.85
C LEU A 626 -16.51 0.24 -21.05
N LEU A 627 -17.29 -0.81 -21.01
CA LEU A 627 -17.41 -1.71 -22.17
C LEU A 627 -17.77 -0.91 -23.42
N LYS A 628 -18.71 0.04 -23.29
CA LYS A 628 -19.11 0.93 -24.37
C LYS A 628 -17.96 1.82 -24.84
N GLN A 629 -17.16 2.36 -23.91
CA GLN A 629 -15.99 3.17 -24.24
C GLN A 629 -14.97 2.36 -25.00
N GLU A 630 -14.58 1.19 -24.49
CA GLU A 630 -13.60 0.28 -25.10
C GLU A 630 -14.04 -0.14 -26.52
N LEU A 631 -15.29 -0.54 -26.66
CA LEU A 631 -15.84 -0.91 -27.97
C LEU A 631 -15.87 0.27 -28.92
N LYS A 632 -16.26 1.46 -28.43
CA LYS A 632 -16.28 2.67 -29.23
C LYS A 632 -14.88 3.08 -29.69
N GLU A 633 -13.89 3.03 -28.78
CA GLU A 633 -12.49 3.32 -29.11
C GLU A 633 -11.96 2.29 -30.13
N ALA A 634 -12.30 1.01 -29.97
CA ALA A 634 -11.91 -0.02 -30.90
C ALA A 634 -12.56 0.17 -32.28
N ILE A 635 -13.81 0.62 -32.35
CA ILE A 635 -14.51 0.95 -33.61
C ILE A 635 -13.86 2.17 -34.25
N ASP A 636 -13.68 3.26 -33.47
CA ASP A 636 -13.13 4.50 -33.96
C ASP A 636 -11.69 4.29 -34.49
N ASN A 637 -10.92 3.42 -33.87
CA ASN A 637 -9.55 3.04 -34.27
C ASN A 637 -9.51 1.91 -35.30
N LYS A 638 -10.67 1.35 -35.74
CA LYS A 638 -10.77 0.22 -36.66
C LYS A 638 -9.99 -1.03 -36.20
N THR A 639 -9.91 -1.24 -34.89
CA THR A 639 -9.23 -2.36 -34.25
C THR A 639 -10.19 -3.37 -33.63
N LEU A 640 -11.49 -3.16 -33.79
CA LEU A 640 -12.51 -4.09 -33.30
C LEU A 640 -12.58 -5.31 -34.24
N ASP A 641 -12.38 -6.48 -33.63
CA ASP A 641 -12.51 -7.75 -34.37
C ASP A 641 -13.96 -8.05 -34.74
N TYR A 642 -14.15 -8.79 -35.80
CA TYR A 642 -15.49 -9.07 -36.31
C TYR A 642 -16.36 -9.89 -35.34
N ASN A 643 -15.73 -10.81 -34.58
CA ASN A 643 -16.41 -11.59 -33.55
C ASN A 643 -16.05 -11.04 -32.15
N ILE A 644 -17.03 -10.47 -31.46
CA ILE A 644 -16.92 -9.92 -30.14
C ILE A 644 -17.54 -10.90 -29.15
N VAL A 645 -16.76 -11.38 -28.19
CA VAL A 645 -17.22 -12.32 -27.17
C VAL A 645 -17.23 -11.62 -25.81
N LEU A 646 -18.41 -11.48 -25.23
CA LEU A 646 -18.63 -10.83 -23.94
C LEU A 646 -18.78 -11.90 -22.85
N VAL A 647 -17.82 -11.96 -21.94
CA VAL A 647 -17.75 -12.94 -20.86
C VAL A 647 -17.72 -12.22 -19.53
N PHE A 648 -18.89 -12.06 -18.92
CA PHE A 648 -19.06 -11.34 -17.67
C PHE A 648 -19.73 -12.22 -16.62
N ASP A 649 -19.38 -12.00 -15.34
CA ASP A 649 -20.09 -12.57 -14.21
C ASP A 649 -21.37 -11.77 -13.88
N SER A 650 -22.07 -12.20 -12.83
CA SER A 650 -23.32 -11.58 -12.39
C SER A 650 -23.17 -10.17 -11.82
N SER A 651 -21.95 -9.68 -11.60
CA SER A 651 -21.70 -8.31 -11.15
C SER A 651 -21.89 -7.29 -12.27
N PHE A 652 -21.66 -7.70 -13.52
CA PHE A 652 -21.92 -6.89 -14.69
C PHE A 652 -23.43 -6.78 -14.92
N LYS A 653 -23.97 -5.58 -14.77
CA LYS A 653 -25.38 -5.31 -14.97
C LYS A 653 -25.58 -4.39 -16.17
N ILE A 654 -26.43 -4.82 -17.09
CA ILE A 654 -26.82 -4.07 -18.26
C ILE A 654 -28.38 -4.05 -18.34
N ASN A 655 -28.96 -2.89 -18.54
CA ASN A 655 -30.40 -2.77 -18.77
C ASN A 655 -30.74 -2.88 -20.26
N ASN A 656 -32.01 -2.97 -20.58
CA ASN A 656 -32.47 -3.15 -21.97
C ASN A 656 -32.07 -1.99 -22.90
N ASP A 657 -32.02 -0.77 -22.41
CA ASP A 657 -31.65 0.40 -23.22
C ASP A 657 -30.16 0.41 -23.51
N GLU A 658 -29.34 0.14 -22.49
CA GLU A 658 -27.88 -0.02 -22.62
C GLU A 658 -27.51 -1.17 -23.55
N TYR A 659 -28.23 -2.29 -23.45
CA TYR A 659 -28.04 -3.43 -24.34
C TYR A 659 -28.35 -3.06 -25.81
N ASN A 660 -29.50 -2.41 -26.06
CA ASN A 660 -29.88 -1.98 -27.40
C ASN A 660 -28.87 -0.97 -27.97
N GLU A 661 -28.28 -0.14 -27.13
CA GLU A 661 -27.23 0.79 -27.52
C GLU A 661 -25.96 0.05 -27.92
N LEU A 662 -25.55 -0.99 -27.19
CA LEU A 662 -24.39 -1.83 -27.47
C LEU A 662 -24.56 -2.57 -28.81
N ILE A 663 -25.70 -3.19 -29.04
CA ILE A 663 -26.01 -3.86 -30.33
C ILE A 663 -25.97 -2.86 -31.48
N LYS A 664 -26.48 -1.64 -31.27
CA LYS A 664 -26.45 -0.58 -32.29
C LYS A 664 -25.01 -0.10 -32.56
N LEU A 665 -24.18 -0.04 -31.52
CA LEU A 665 -22.78 0.34 -31.63
C LEU A 665 -21.98 -0.68 -32.46
N CYS A 666 -22.22 -1.98 -32.24
CA CYS A 666 -21.52 -3.08 -32.90
C CYS A 666 -22.35 -3.72 -34.03
N LYS A 667 -23.19 -2.97 -34.75
CA LYS A 667 -24.16 -3.46 -35.74
C LYS A 667 -23.54 -4.29 -36.88
N ASP A 668 -22.26 -4.04 -37.18
CA ASP A 668 -21.55 -4.70 -38.31
C ASP A 668 -20.62 -5.82 -37.80
N HIS A 669 -20.78 -6.24 -36.53
CA HIS A 669 -19.98 -7.28 -35.88
C HIS A 669 -20.86 -8.42 -35.33
N ASN A 670 -20.30 -9.61 -35.22
CA ASN A 670 -20.93 -10.71 -34.52
C ASN A 670 -20.70 -10.56 -33.02
N ILE A 671 -21.76 -10.49 -32.23
CA ILE A 671 -21.66 -10.40 -30.78
C ILE A 671 -22.09 -11.72 -30.16
N TYR A 672 -21.20 -12.30 -29.37
CA TYR A 672 -21.46 -13.47 -28.53
C TYR A 672 -21.51 -13.01 -27.07
N ILE A 673 -22.55 -13.38 -26.34
CA ILE A 673 -22.72 -12.99 -24.94
C ILE A 673 -22.88 -14.23 -24.08
N LEU A 674 -22.05 -14.40 -23.09
CA LEU A 674 -22.23 -15.43 -22.07
C LEU A 674 -23.43 -15.04 -21.18
N SER A 675 -24.58 -15.68 -21.41
CA SER A 675 -25.79 -15.39 -20.65
C SER A 675 -26.81 -16.51 -20.81
N ASN A 676 -27.53 -16.79 -19.71
CA ASN A 676 -28.66 -17.70 -19.73
C ASN A 676 -29.96 -17.06 -20.29
N MET A 677 -29.94 -15.75 -20.60
CA MET A 677 -31.03 -15.06 -21.27
C MET A 677 -30.72 -14.92 -22.76
N ASP A 678 -31.77 -14.98 -23.59
CA ASP A 678 -31.64 -14.78 -25.04
C ASP A 678 -31.71 -13.26 -25.33
N PHE A 679 -30.74 -12.77 -26.06
CA PHE A 679 -30.63 -11.35 -26.44
C PHE A 679 -30.84 -11.20 -27.96
N LYS A 680 -31.76 -10.30 -28.35
CA LYS A 680 -32.04 -10.00 -29.73
C LYS A 680 -30.88 -9.23 -30.37
N GLY A 681 -30.27 -9.83 -31.41
CA GLY A 681 -29.14 -9.20 -32.13
C GLY A 681 -27.76 -9.64 -31.64
N ALA A 682 -27.70 -10.56 -30.68
CA ALA A 682 -26.46 -11.26 -30.29
C ALA A 682 -26.70 -12.75 -30.18
N ILE A 683 -25.62 -13.53 -30.21
CA ILE A 683 -25.62 -14.97 -30.02
C ILE A 683 -25.41 -15.25 -28.53
N SER A 684 -26.44 -15.76 -27.85
CA SER A 684 -26.34 -16.11 -26.46
C SER A 684 -25.59 -17.41 -26.24
N ILE A 685 -24.54 -17.39 -25.48
CA ILE A 685 -23.76 -18.56 -25.04
C ILE A 685 -24.30 -18.97 -23.68
N LYS A 686 -24.91 -20.15 -23.56
CA LYS A 686 -25.49 -20.66 -22.33
C LYS A 686 -24.46 -21.49 -21.59
N PHE A 687 -24.22 -21.12 -20.31
CA PHE A 687 -23.40 -21.90 -19.41
C PHE A 687 -24.29 -22.36 -18.24
N ASP A 688 -24.88 -23.53 -18.42
CA ASP A 688 -25.78 -24.10 -17.41
C ASP A 688 -25.04 -24.50 -16.13
N ASN A 689 -25.65 -24.23 -14.97
CA ASN A 689 -25.13 -24.57 -13.66
C ASN A 689 -23.77 -23.94 -13.29
N ILE A 690 -23.44 -22.77 -13.85
CA ILE A 690 -22.21 -22.04 -13.53
C ILE A 690 -22.03 -21.85 -12.00
N ASP A 691 -23.13 -21.69 -11.27
CA ASP A 691 -23.12 -21.54 -9.81
C ASP A 691 -22.44 -22.68 -9.05
N ASN A 692 -22.39 -23.88 -9.63
CA ASN A 692 -21.74 -25.06 -9.05
C ASN A 692 -20.20 -25.00 -9.14
N TYR A 693 -19.69 -24.10 -9.95
CA TYR A 693 -18.27 -23.98 -10.24
C TYR A 693 -17.59 -22.79 -9.54
N TYR A 694 -18.36 -21.94 -8.87
CA TYR A 694 -17.77 -20.78 -8.16
C TYR A 694 -16.99 -21.22 -6.92
N MET A 695 -15.88 -20.57 -6.68
CA MET A 695 -15.16 -20.63 -5.41
C MET A 695 -16.03 -20.02 -4.29
N ALA A 696 -15.54 -20.10 -3.07
CA ALA A 696 -16.25 -19.60 -1.91
C ALA A 696 -16.49 -18.08 -1.90
N ASP A 697 -15.74 -17.32 -2.67
CA ASP A 697 -15.91 -15.87 -2.89
C ASP A 697 -17.07 -15.52 -3.82
N LYS A 698 -17.65 -16.52 -4.50
CA LYS A 698 -18.73 -16.38 -5.49
C LYS A 698 -18.40 -15.45 -6.68
N VAL A 699 -17.14 -15.21 -6.92
CA VAL A 699 -16.62 -14.38 -8.00
C VAL A 699 -15.76 -15.24 -8.95
N HIS A 700 -14.86 -16.03 -8.39
CA HIS A 700 -13.91 -16.82 -9.17
C HIS A 700 -14.39 -18.25 -9.36
N LEU A 701 -14.16 -18.78 -10.54
CA LEU A 701 -14.43 -20.19 -10.84
C LEU A 701 -13.30 -21.08 -10.33
N THR A 702 -13.65 -22.31 -9.97
CA THR A 702 -12.68 -23.38 -9.74
C THR A 702 -11.97 -23.75 -11.06
N ASP A 703 -10.87 -24.50 -10.97
CA ASP A 703 -10.17 -25.01 -12.18
C ASP A 703 -11.10 -25.83 -13.11
N GLU A 704 -12.00 -26.62 -12.51
CA GLU A 704 -13.01 -27.36 -13.28
C GLU A 704 -14.01 -26.43 -13.98
N GLY A 705 -14.40 -25.35 -13.29
CA GLY A 705 -15.27 -24.32 -13.82
C GLY A 705 -14.65 -23.54 -14.97
N ASN A 706 -13.38 -23.15 -14.83
CA ASN A 706 -12.62 -22.47 -15.88
C ASN A 706 -12.50 -23.31 -17.14
N LYS A 707 -12.21 -24.61 -16.99
CA LYS A 707 -12.16 -25.54 -18.09
C LYS A 707 -13.54 -25.76 -18.76
N ALA A 708 -14.59 -25.84 -17.95
CA ALA A 708 -15.96 -25.98 -18.45
C ALA A 708 -16.38 -24.74 -19.25
N LEU A 709 -16.07 -23.52 -18.76
CA LEU A 709 -16.33 -22.27 -19.47
C LEU A 709 -15.60 -22.24 -20.83
N SER A 710 -14.32 -22.60 -20.87
CA SER A 710 -13.54 -22.65 -22.09
C SER A 710 -14.16 -23.60 -23.13
N ASN A 711 -14.63 -24.77 -22.71
CA ASN A 711 -15.29 -25.72 -23.60
C ASN A 711 -16.62 -25.18 -24.16
N VAL A 712 -17.44 -24.55 -23.31
CA VAL A 712 -18.71 -23.93 -23.72
C VAL A 712 -18.46 -22.84 -24.78
N LEU A 713 -17.46 -22.00 -24.56
CA LEU A 713 -17.07 -20.95 -25.50
C LEU A 713 -16.62 -21.58 -26.86
N LYS A 714 -15.77 -22.62 -26.83
CA LYS A 714 -15.29 -23.33 -28.03
C LYS A 714 -16.42 -23.95 -28.87
N GLU A 715 -17.40 -24.52 -28.19
CA GLU A 715 -18.54 -25.15 -28.88
C GLU A 715 -19.52 -24.12 -29.47
N SER A 716 -19.61 -22.95 -28.83
CA SER A 716 -20.60 -21.91 -29.19
C SER A 716 -20.08 -20.91 -30.23
N ILE A 717 -18.77 -20.62 -30.23
CA ILE A 717 -18.18 -19.64 -31.14
C ILE A 717 -17.73 -20.36 -32.41
N LYS A 718 -18.50 -20.14 -33.47
CA LYS A 718 -18.17 -20.66 -34.81
C LYS A 718 -17.63 -19.50 -35.65
N VAL A 719 -16.34 -19.52 -35.90
CA VAL A 719 -15.68 -18.59 -36.82
C VAL A 719 -15.61 -19.31 -38.18
N GLU A 720 -16.35 -18.81 -39.17
CA GLU A 720 -16.34 -19.32 -40.53
C GLU A 720 -15.08 -18.89 -41.31
#